data_defb9fbabcb20aefad4d5e414b30d237
#
_entry.id   defb9fbabcb20aefad4d5e414b30d237
#
_cell.length_a   1.000
_cell.length_b   1.000
_cell.length_c   1.000
_cell.angle_alpha   90.00
_cell.angle_beta   90.00
_cell.angle_gamma   90.00
#
_symmetry.space_group_name_H-M   'P 1'
#
loop_
_entity.id
_entity.type
_entity.pdbx_description
1 polymer ?
#
loop_
_entity_poly.entity_id
_entity_poly.type
_entity_poly.pdbx_seq_one_letter_code
_entity_poly.pdbx_strand_id
1 'polypeptide(L)'
;MLATGQVLAQSKAVSGTVKSQQGEPLTGVTILIEGTTQGTSTDAQGAFTLQAKPDDMLAVSYLGYKSQRVKVGTRTKLEVVLTEDQNLMDEVVVVGYGTQRRRNIVGAVENISGEVLENRPNAYLLRSIQGQIPGVNITMADGKPSRSASINIRANTQSIGAGGSALCLIDGVEGDLTAMNPEDVESISVLKDASSTAVYGARGAFGVVLVTTKSARKDKISVDYSGSVSIISETVRPKYETDSQTWYDNYMTAYVGYSHHLPTGINNFFPWTQSWEDEYKKRMNDPDRSYLEWELDASGKYQYYGRNTDWYDLFYKKSTTAHQHNIRISGGGKTSSFIASARYYEQDGIYRVGDEKFRQLNARAKGTVNITKWLTVENNTDFVRRSYHQPTTYAQNLLVRRNLEHQGFPITRVTNPDGTWTAAAVYTGYANMAEGNSYRDNLKFDMKNTTVVTIDLIKDVLVAKADYSYLFNHSRQNDVISQVTYSNGPGIQISYPASSSMRTTETQIEYHSGNANLSFTPRLPEDHSLNVMAGWNIEHKRARNTRMGRDGFIVDGKPNYSLMNGIDYVLEDANSYDWGFVGIFYRASYAYKGKYLAELSGRYDGSSKFPSNERWGFFPSASVGWRMSEENFMKDISWINNIKWRFSIGKAGNGNVSPYKYMELLDFNKAGVIVDGSQRTYTSAPSSVLPANLTWETSSTINLGLDVNLLNNRLSFVGDIYQKETTDMFVTGAELPAVTGYSAPYGNNADMRTRGFEVSLGWTDSFRVANKPFNYSVRLSLWDSKSIITKYTSKSNTLPTLYANAYYEGMELGEIWGYHVVGLFATDEEAQEWGLKAQEKTFWSGDNKSWNAGDLKFADLDESGVVDNGSNRLDDHGDLRKIGNSSPRYHYGINFSANWNGIDFAVFFQGVGKRDWYPAGESGLFWGQYDRPYGYSLPWQNADRWSEDNPNAYWPRLRGSLARPTIPTTATCRKRATAA
;
A
#
# COMPACT_ATOMS: atom_id res chain seq x y z
N MET A 1 35.76 -28.83 59.25
CA MET A 1 35.83 -27.44 58.74
C MET A 1 36.97 -27.30 57.77
N LEU A 2 36.67 -27.26 56.49
CA LEU A 2 37.64 -26.89 55.48
C LEU A 2 37.06 -25.64 54.78
N ALA A 3 37.68 -24.51 55.09
CA ALA A 3 37.34 -23.22 54.50
C ALA A 3 37.98 -23.14 53.08
N THR A 4 37.17 -23.22 52.05
CA THR A 4 37.60 -22.92 50.67
C THR A 4 37.57 -21.40 50.53
N GLY A 5 38.77 -20.77 50.64
CA GLY A 5 38.92 -19.34 50.30
C GLY A 5 38.71 -19.11 48.82
N GLN A 6 37.61 -18.44 48.46
CA GLN A 6 37.48 -17.84 47.13
C GLN A 6 38.45 -16.66 47.02
N VAL A 7 39.48 -16.81 46.22
CA VAL A 7 40.36 -15.71 45.82
C VAL A 7 39.54 -14.83 44.83
N LEU A 8 38.96 -13.76 45.37
CA LEU A 8 38.38 -12.71 44.53
C LEU A 8 39.51 -12.04 43.73
N ALA A 9 39.54 -12.30 42.45
CA ALA A 9 40.49 -11.65 41.54
C ALA A 9 40.29 -10.13 41.60
N GLN A 10 41.29 -9.41 42.15
CA GLN A 10 41.29 -7.95 42.23
C GLN A 10 41.31 -7.34 40.83
N SER A 11 40.44 -6.34 40.57
CA SER A 11 40.51 -5.52 39.38
C SER A 11 41.81 -4.72 39.40
N LYS A 12 42.49 -4.65 38.26
CA LYS A 12 43.71 -3.87 38.04
C LYS A 12 43.50 -2.84 36.95
N ALA A 13 44.27 -1.76 36.97
CA ALA A 13 44.30 -0.79 35.89
C ALA A 13 45.00 -1.40 34.68
N VAL A 14 44.27 -1.54 33.57
CA VAL A 14 44.76 -2.00 32.26
C VAL A 14 44.79 -0.80 31.36
N SER A 15 45.96 -0.48 30.81
CA SER A 15 46.15 0.55 29.80
C SER A 15 46.45 -0.07 28.44
N GLY A 16 46.22 0.65 27.38
CA GLY A 16 46.57 0.16 26.04
C GLY A 16 46.44 1.23 24.96
N THR A 17 46.78 0.82 23.75
CA THR A 17 46.61 1.66 22.55
C THR A 17 45.86 0.89 21.49
N VAL A 18 44.99 1.59 20.75
CA VAL A 18 44.27 1.06 19.61
C VAL A 18 44.73 1.78 18.35
N LYS A 19 45.15 1.01 17.35
CA LYS A 19 45.67 1.52 16.08
C LYS A 19 44.96 0.88 14.90
N SER A 20 44.99 1.52 13.74
CA SER A 20 44.61 0.92 12.45
C SER A 20 45.67 -0.08 11.97
N GLN A 21 45.40 -0.87 10.93
CA GLN A 21 46.40 -1.75 10.29
C GLN A 21 47.56 -0.97 9.68
N GLN A 22 47.38 0.32 9.35
CA GLN A 22 48.39 1.21 8.86
C GLN A 22 49.22 1.83 9.99
N GLY A 23 48.93 1.52 11.25
CA GLY A 23 49.64 1.99 12.43
C GLY A 23 49.17 3.36 12.95
N GLU A 24 48.13 3.94 12.37
CA GLU A 24 47.57 5.20 12.82
C GLU A 24 46.77 5.03 14.11
N PRO A 25 46.93 5.92 15.11
CA PRO A 25 46.20 5.85 16.36
C PRO A 25 44.70 6.13 16.14
N LEU A 26 43.84 5.25 16.62
CA LEU A 26 42.38 5.39 16.48
C LEU A 26 41.80 6.07 17.73
N THR A 27 41.27 7.26 17.56
CA THR A 27 40.68 8.09 18.58
C THR A 27 39.19 7.79 18.74
N GLY A 28 38.72 7.63 20.01
CA GLY A 28 37.29 7.44 20.28
C GLY A 28 36.79 5.99 20.10
N VAL A 29 37.71 5.04 20.01
CA VAL A 29 37.36 3.61 20.01
C VAL A 29 36.71 3.27 21.34
N THR A 30 35.53 2.66 21.32
CA THR A 30 34.82 2.21 22.50
C THR A 30 35.37 0.88 22.97
N ILE A 31 35.72 0.80 24.26
CA ILE A 31 36.23 -0.42 24.92
C ILE A 31 35.30 -0.71 26.07
N LEU A 32 34.59 -1.83 26.03
CA LEU A 32 33.63 -2.28 27.03
C LEU A 32 34.09 -3.61 27.63
N ILE A 33 33.95 -3.79 28.93
CA ILE A 33 34.06 -5.13 29.56
C ILE A 33 32.78 -5.90 29.18
N GLU A 34 32.93 -7.01 28.48
CA GLU A 34 31.82 -7.81 27.98
C GLU A 34 30.91 -8.28 29.13
N GLY A 35 29.61 -8.04 29.03
CA GLY A 35 28.64 -8.41 30.06
C GLY A 35 28.47 -7.37 31.19
N THR A 36 29.12 -6.19 31.08
CA THR A 36 28.99 -5.09 32.04
C THR A 36 28.72 -3.76 31.34
N THR A 37 28.39 -2.74 32.15
CA THR A 37 28.29 -1.35 31.63
C THR A 37 29.60 -0.57 31.81
N GLN A 38 30.67 -1.22 32.31
CA GLN A 38 31.97 -0.58 32.48
C GLN A 38 32.76 -0.52 31.19
N GLY A 39 33.15 0.67 30.79
CA GLY A 39 33.94 0.90 29.58
C GLY A 39 34.68 2.23 29.59
N THR A 40 35.48 2.42 28.56
CA THR A 40 36.25 3.63 28.29
C THR A 40 36.35 3.87 26.81
N SER A 41 36.86 5.05 26.39
CA SER A 41 37.17 5.32 25.00
C SER A 41 38.64 5.77 24.85
N THR A 42 39.23 5.54 23.66
CA THR A 42 40.59 5.98 23.38
C THR A 42 40.68 7.50 23.21
N ASP A 43 41.80 8.09 23.68
CA ASP A 43 42.16 9.51 23.47
C ASP A 43 42.71 9.79 22.07
N ALA A 44 43.23 11.02 21.85
CA ALA A 44 43.75 11.45 20.56
C ALA A 44 45.02 10.68 20.10
N GLN A 45 45.72 10.02 21.02
CA GLN A 45 46.84 9.16 20.77
C GLN A 45 46.47 7.69 20.66
N GLY A 46 45.15 7.39 20.63
CA GLY A 46 44.62 6.03 20.62
C GLY A 46 44.78 5.29 21.94
N ALA A 47 45.18 5.98 23.06
CA ALA A 47 45.42 5.34 24.34
C ALA A 47 44.15 5.24 25.17
N PHE A 48 44.04 4.19 25.99
CA PHE A 48 42.94 3.97 26.91
C PHE A 48 43.42 3.43 28.25
N THR A 49 42.63 3.63 29.33
CA THR A 49 42.83 3.01 30.61
C THR A 49 41.49 2.57 31.18
N LEU A 50 41.39 1.34 31.69
CA LEU A 50 40.19 0.74 32.23
C LEU A 50 40.51 -0.19 33.40
N GLN A 51 39.67 -0.21 34.45
CA GLN A 51 39.78 -1.17 35.53
C GLN A 51 39.14 -2.50 35.09
N ALA A 52 39.93 -3.58 35.02
CA ALA A 52 39.45 -4.88 34.56
C ALA A 52 40.10 -6.05 35.32
N LYS A 53 39.42 -7.17 35.37
CA LYS A 53 39.94 -8.42 35.95
C LYS A 53 40.70 -9.23 34.92
N PRO A 54 41.60 -10.14 35.31
CA PRO A 54 42.34 -10.99 34.37
C PRO A 54 41.46 -11.85 33.44
N ASP A 55 40.29 -12.24 33.91
CA ASP A 55 39.37 -13.07 33.15
C ASP A 55 38.40 -12.28 32.26
N ASP A 56 38.37 -10.96 32.37
CA ASP A 56 37.50 -10.12 31.60
C ASP A 56 37.88 -10.14 30.09
N MET A 57 36.83 -10.11 29.24
CA MET A 57 36.94 -9.92 27.79
C MET A 57 36.61 -8.46 27.49
N LEU A 58 37.46 -7.79 26.76
CA LEU A 58 37.23 -6.44 26.28
C LEU A 58 36.63 -6.50 24.86
N ALA A 59 35.45 -5.96 24.71
CA ALA A 59 34.88 -5.70 23.39
C ALA A 59 35.36 -4.32 22.91
N VAL A 60 36.19 -4.31 21.88
CA VAL A 60 36.76 -3.10 21.28
C VAL A 60 36.02 -2.85 19.96
N SER A 61 35.31 -1.72 19.87
CA SER A 61 34.51 -1.36 18.71
C SER A 61 34.74 0.09 18.28
N TYR A 62 34.78 0.29 16.97
CA TYR A 62 34.95 1.60 16.37
C TYR A 62 34.21 1.65 15.03
N LEU A 63 33.58 2.81 14.74
CA LEU A 63 32.83 2.96 13.50
C LEU A 63 33.77 2.84 12.28
N GLY A 64 33.44 1.96 11.36
CA GLY A 64 34.27 1.67 10.19
C GLY A 64 35.35 0.60 10.42
N TYR A 65 35.39 -0.04 11.60
CA TYR A 65 36.33 -1.10 11.93
C TYR A 65 35.63 -2.34 12.49
N LYS A 66 36.18 -3.52 12.23
CA LYS A 66 35.70 -4.79 12.81
C LYS A 66 35.87 -4.80 14.31
N SER A 67 34.77 -5.03 15.02
CA SER A 67 34.84 -5.19 16.47
C SER A 67 35.71 -6.39 16.84
N GLN A 68 36.59 -6.21 17.80
CA GLN A 68 37.55 -7.23 18.24
C GLN A 68 37.33 -7.55 19.72
N ARG A 69 37.43 -8.82 20.10
CA ARG A 69 37.40 -9.27 21.48
C ARG A 69 38.80 -9.56 21.93
N VAL A 70 39.21 -8.95 23.05
CA VAL A 70 40.56 -9.08 23.59
C VAL A 70 40.47 -9.52 25.04
N LYS A 71 41.04 -10.70 25.39
CA LYS A 71 41.14 -11.18 26.77
C LYS A 71 42.21 -10.37 27.50
N VAL A 72 41.92 -9.85 28.70
CA VAL A 72 42.83 -9.09 29.52
C VAL A 72 44.01 -9.91 29.93
N GLY A 73 43.80 -11.07 30.53
CA GLY A 73 44.85 -11.99 31.03
C GLY A 73 45.72 -11.36 32.11
N THR A 74 47.01 -11.71 32.15
CA THR A 74 47.97 -11.14 33.09
C THR A 74 48.54 -9.80 32.65
N ARG A 75 48.22 -9.33 31.44
CA ARG A 75 48.75 -8.11 30.82
C ARG A 75 48.20 -6.84 31.50
N THR A 76 49.05 -5.86 31.70
CA THR A 76 48.73 -4.53 32.19
C THR A 76 48.74 -3.49 31.05
N LYS A 77 49.35 -3.84 29.92
CA LYS A 77 49.38 -3.01 28.72
C LYS A 77 48.91 -3.85 27.53
N LEU A 78 47.92 -3.31 26.76
CA LEU A 78 47.33 -3.97 25.59
C LEU A 78 47.59 -3.13 24.34
N GLU A 79 47.96 -3.77 23.25
CA GLU A 79 47.98 -3.16 21.92
C GLU A 79 46.93 -3.85 21.06
N VAL A 80 45.99 -3.08 20.54
CA VAL A 80 44.90 -3.57 19.75
C VAL A 80 44.99 -2.94 18.36
N VAL A 81 45.08 -3.79 17.34
CA VAL A 81 45.06 -3.34 15.94
C VAL A 81 43.69 -3.68 15.39
N LEU A 82 42.90 -2.67 15.08
CA LEU A 82 41.59 -2.87 14.44
C LEU A 82 41.76 -2.91 12.92
N THR A 83 41.10 -3.87 12.32
CA THR A 83 40.98 -3.98 10.87
C THR A 83 39.82 -3.13 10.42
N GLU A 84 40.00 -2.30 9.38
CA GLU A 84 38.91 -1.56 8.78
C GLU A 84 37.78 -2.49 8.40
N ASP A 85 36.59 -2.10 8.78
CA ASP A 85 35.39 -2.82 8.40
C ASP A 85 34.95 -2.38 7.00
N GLN A 86 35.44 -3.08 6.00
CA GLN A 86 35.02 -2.88 4.60
C GLN A 86 33.57 -3.41 4.39
N ASN A 87 32.82 -3.59 5.44
CA ASN A 87 31.60 -4.39 5.52
C ASN A 87 30.40 -3.93 4.71
N LEU A 88 30.31 -2.72 4.21
CA LEU A 88 29.24 -2.36 3.26
C LEU A 88 29.31 -3.15 1.96
N MET A 89 30.51 -3.64 1.58
CA MET A 89 30.72 -4.40 0.34
C MET A 89 30.79 -5.92 0.59
N ASP A 90 31.06 -6.37 1.81
CA ASP A 90 31.06 -7.77 2.22
C ASP A 90 29.75 -8.21 2.86
N GLU A 91 28.78 -7.32 2.96
CA GLU A 91 27.42 -7.63 3.39
C GLU A 91 26.86 -8.77 2.55
N VAL A 92 26.33 -9.78 3.21
CA VAL A 92 25.70 -10.93 2.58
C VAL A 92 24.22 -10.61 2.39
N VAL A 93 23.79 -10.56 1.15
CA VAL A 93 22.40 -10.26 0.77
C VAL A 93 21.73 -11.53 0.29
N VAL A 94 20.48 -11.75 0.70
CA VAL A 94 19.66 -12.86 0.18
C VAL A 94 19.23 -12.51 -1.23
N VAL A 95 19.57 -13.35 -2.20
CA VAL A 95 19.23 -13.20 -3.62
C VAL A 95 18.79 -14.55 -4.18
N GLY A 96 17.52 -14.64 -4.53
CA GLY A 96 16.94 -15.90 -4.99
C GLY A 96 16.93 -16.96 -3.89
N TYR A 97 17.21 -18.18 -4.26
CA TYR A 97 17.29 -19.33 -3.34
C TYR A 97 18.64 -19.45 -2.61
N GLY A 98 19.46 -18.37 -2.59
CA GLY A 98 20.78 -18.36 -1.97
C GLY A 98 21.18 -16.99 -1.46
N THR A 99 22.43 -16.88 -1.03
CA THR A 99 23.02 -15.62 -0.55
C THR A 99 24.22 -15.25 -1.43
N GLN A 100 24.41 -13.95 -1.65
CA GLN A 100 25.58 -13.42 -2.36
C GLN A 100 26.16 -12.23 -1.59
N ARG A 101 27.49 -12.03 -1.71
CA ARG A 101 28.11 -10.82 -1.19
C ARG A 101 27.70 -9.63 -2.07
N ARG A 102 27.33 -8.51 -1.46
CA ARG A 102 26.86 -7.29 -2.16
C ARG A 102 27.80 -6.86 -3.28
N ARG A 103 29.11 -6.98 -3.08
CA ARG A 103 30.13 -6.67 -4.09
C ARG A 103 29.99 -7.49 -5.38
N ASN A 104 29.47 -8.71 -5.30
CA ASN A 104 29.34 -9.64 -6.42
C ASN A 104 27.96 -9.56 -7.10
N ILE A 105 27.00 -8.88 -6.51
CA ILE A 105 25.64 -8.72 -7.08
C ILE A 105 25.72 -7.83 -8.31
N VAL A 106 25.22 -8.31 -9.44
CA VAL A 106 25.16 -7.56 -10.71
C VAL A 106 23.77 -7.00 -10.98
N GLY A 107 22.70 -7.63 -10.48
CA GLY A 107 21.32 -7.14 -10.59
C GLY A 107 21.03 -5.90 -9.74
N ALA A 108 19.93 -5.20 -10.06
CA ALA A 108 19.45 -4.08 -9.27
C ALA A 108 18.76 -4.57 -7.99
N VAL A 109 19.51 -4.63 -6.91
CA VAL A 109 19.06 -5.11 -5.59
C VAL A 109 19.30 -4.02 -4.54
N GLU A 110 18.25 -3.70 -3.78
CA GLU A 110 18.35 -2.78 -2.64
C GLU A 110 18.05 -3.55 -1.35
N ASN A 111 18.76 -3.22 -0.26
CA ASN A 111 18.61 -3.86 1.03
C ASN A 111 18.34 -2.85 2.14
N ILE A 112 17.42 -3.18 3.05
CA ILE A 112 17.14 -2.41 4.29
C ILE A 112 17.35 -3.33 5.48
N SER A 113 18.13 -2.86 6.48
CA SER A 113 18.27 -3.54 7.77
C SER A 113 16.98 -3.45 8.60
N GLY A 114 16.67 -4.50 9.35
CA GLY A 114 15.57 -4.55 10.30
C GLY A 114 15.64 -3.48 11.39
N GLU A 115 16.84 -3.02 11.76
CA GLU A 115 17.04 -1.97 12.77
C GLU A 115 16.34 -0.64 12.39
N VAL A 116 16.28 -0.31 11.10
CA VAL A 116 15.56 0.87 10.61
C VAL A 116 14.05 0.74 10.83
N LEU A 117 13.54 -0.48 10.93
CA LEU A 117 12.12 -0.81 11.06
C LEU A 117 11.67 -0.85 12.53
N GLU A 118 12.55 -1.27 13.46
CA GLU A 118 12.25 -1.42 14.88
C GLU A 118 11.85 -0.08 15.55
N ASN A 119 12.46 1.02 15.12
CA ASN A 119 12.22 2.34 15.69
C ASN A 119 10.97 3.05 15.14
N ARG A 120 10.16 2.36 14.33
CA ARG A 120 8.94 2.91 13.73
C ARG A 120 7.72 2.16 14.24
N PRO A 121 6.94 2.72 15.18
CA PRO A 121 5.75 2.07 15.73
C PRO A 121 4.60 2.07 14.71
N ASN A 122 4.70 1.23 13.70
CA ASN A 122 3.66 1.07 12.68
C ASN A 122 2.90 -0.24 12.87
N ALA A 123 1.59 -0.23 12.60
CA ALA A 123 0.78 -1.44 12.56
C ALA A 123 1.33 -2.47 11.57
N TYR A 124 1.88 -1.99 10.46
CA TYR A 124 2.33 -2.81 9.32
C TYR A 124 3.75 -2.52 8.89
N LEU A 125 4.45 -3.60 8.53
CA LEU A 125 5.80 -3.55 7.95
C LEU A 125 5.89 -2.62 6.74
N LEU A 126 4.90 -2.64 5.84
CA LEU A 126 4.89 -1.86 4.62
C LEU A 126 4.92 -0.35 4.85
N ARG A 127 4.29 0.16 5.91
CA ARG A 127 4.38 1.58 6.27
C ARG A 127 5.80 1.98 6.68
N SER A 128 6.52 1.06 7.29
CA SER A 128 7.88 1.33 7.76
C SER A 128 8.89 1.45 6.62
N ILE A 129 8.64 0.80 5.47
CA ILE A 129 9.53 0.84 4.29
C ILE A 129 9.10 1.84 3.20
N GLN A 130 7.93 2.45 3.36
CA GLN A 130 7.42 3.42 2.38
C GLN A 130 8.40 4.58 2.18
N GLY A 131 8.77 4.86 0.90
CA GLY A 131 9.71 5.93 0.52
C GLY A 131 11.19 5.69 0.89
N GLN A 132 11.54 4.54 1.49
CA GLN A 132 12.92 4.21 1.86
C GLN A 132 13.73 3.65 0.70
N ILE A 133 13.08 3.04 -0.28
CA ILE A 133 13.70 2.32 -1.38
C ILE A 133 13.37 3.03 -2.69
N PRO A 134 14.36 3.56 -3.43
CA PRO A 134 14.13 4.11 -4.75
C PRO A 134 13.46 3.08 -5.68
N GLY A 135 12.49 3.53 -6.47
CA GLY A 135 11.75 2.68 -7.40
C GLY A 135 10.67 1.80 -6.76
N VAL A 136 10.45 1.88 -5.44
CA VAL A 136 9.37 1.17 -4.74
C VAL A 136 8.25 2.14 -4.37
N ASN A 137 7.09 1.96 -4.96
CA ASN A 137 5.89 2.75 -4.70
C ASN A 137 4.92 1.94 -3.84
N ILE A 138 4.71 2.38 -2.60
CA ILE A 138 3.74 1.79 -1.68
C ILE A 138 2.56 2.76 -1.56
N THR A 139 1.37 2.27 -1.92
CA THR A 139 0.14 3.07 -1.85
C THR A 139 -0.87 2.42 -0.93
N MET A 140 -1.57 3.25 -0.17
CA MET A 140 -2.66 2.86 0.71
C MET A 140 -3.92 3.62 0.30
N ALA A 141 -5.04 2.92 0.23
CA ALA A 141 -6.32 3.53 -0.14
C ALA A 141 -6.87 4.42 1.00
N ASP A 142 -6.60 4.06 2.25
CA ASP A 142 -7.03 4.79 3.44
C ASP A 142 -6.11 4.52 4.65
N GLY A 143 -6.40 5.13 5.79
CA GLY A 143 -5.65 4.98 7.03
C GLY A 143 -6.07 3.81 7.93
N LYS A 144 -7.02 2.97 7.53
CA LYS A 144 -7.54 1.89 8.37
C LYS A 144 -6.50 0.81 8.63
N PRO A 145 -6.42 0.30 9.86
CA PRO A 145 -5.46 -0.74 10.21
C PRO A 145 -5.76 -2.12 9.58
N SER A 146 -6.90 -2.31 8.95
CA SER A 146 -7.28 -3.54 8.24
C SER A 146 -6.94 -3.54 6.75
N ARG A 147 -6.49 -2.40 6.19
CA ARG A 147 -6.19 -2.25 4.75
C ARG A 147 -4.81 -2.76 4.38
N SER A 148 -4.78 -3.58 3.32
CA SER A 148 -3.53 -3.96 2.68
C SER A 148 -2.99 -2.82 1.82
N ALA A 149 -1.68 -2.64 1.81
CA ALA A 149 -1.00 -1.74 0.90
C ALA A 149 -0.70 -2.43 -0.44
N SER A 150 -0.69 -1.66 -1.53
CA SER A 150 -0.20 -2.11 -2.83
C SER A 150 1.29 -1.76 -2.97
N ILE A 151 2.09 -2.70 -3.47
CA ILE A 151 3.52 -2.53 -3.72
C ILE A 151 3.77 -2.63 -5.22
N ASN A 152 4.27 -1.57 -5.81
CA ASN A 152 4.68 -1.52 -7.20
C ASN A 152 6.17 -1.18 -7.29
N ILE A 153 6.92 -1.93 -8.12
CA ILE A 153 8.36 -1.75 -8.33
C ILE A 153 8.59 -1.23 -9.75
N ARG A 154 9.31 -0.08 -9.89
CA ARG A 154 9.69 0.55 -11.16
C ARG A 154 8.56 1.00 -12.08
N ALA A 155 7.30 0.93 -11.63
CA ALA A 155 6.14 1.46 -12.35
C ALA A 155 5.00 1.68 -11.36
N ASN A 156 4.06 2.56 -11.71
CA ASN A 156 2.81 2.73 -10.95
C ASN A 156 1.76 1.67 -11.36
N THR A 157 1.83 1.21 -12.60
CA THR A 157 0.98 0.15 -13.16
C THR A 157 1.88 -0.89 -13.82
N GLN A 158 1.67 -2.15 -13.49
CA GLN A 158 2.50 -3.25 -13.99
C GLN A 158 1.90 -3.92 -15.23
N SER A 159 0.58 -4.13 -15.23
CA SER A 159 -0.23 -4.59 -16.33
C SER A 159 -1.59 -3.89 -16.28
N ILE A 160 -2.14 -3.52 -17.44
CA ILE A 160 -3.43 -2.82 -17.51
C ILE A 160 -4.64 -3.76 -17.42
N GLY A 161 -4.45 -5.06 -17.56
CA GLY A 161 -5.53 -6.04 -17.53
C GLY A 161 -5.43 -7.04 -16.37
N ALA A 162 -4.36 -7.84 -16.34
CA ALA A 162 -4.17 -8.83 -15.28
C ALA A 162 -3.81 -8.22 -13.91
N GLY A 163 -3.48 -6.92 -13.87
CA GLY A 163 -2.95 -6.28 -12.67
C GLY A 163 -1.62 -6.93 -12.25
N GLY A 164 -1.31 -6.87 -10.99
CA GLY A 164 -0.14 -7.52 -10.40
C GLY A 164 0.58 -6.60 -9.44
N SER A 165 1.08 -7.19 -8.37
CA SER A 165 1.95 -6.56 -7.38
C SER A 165 3.29 -7.30 -7.33
N ALA A 166 4.28 -6.70 -6.67
CA ALA A 166 5.52 -7.40 -6.39
C ALA A 166 5.27 -8.70 -5.62
N LEU A 167 6.01 -9.76 -5.94
CA LEU A 167 5.99 -10.99 -5.18
C LEU A 167 6.63 -10.76 -3.81
N CYS A 168 5.90 -11.01 -2.74
CA CYS A 168 6.40 -10.88 -1.38
C CYS A 168 6.72 -12.25 -0.79
N LEU A 169 7.98 -12.47 -0.43
CA LEU A 169 8.45 -13.73 0.16
C LEU A 169 8.99 -13.48 1.58
N ILE A 170 8.55 -14.29 2.53
CA ILE A 170 9.03 -14.32 3.90
C ILE A 170 9.77 -15.63 4.12
N ASP A 171 11.09 -15.55 4.32
CA ASP A 171 12.02 -16.70 4.37
C ASP A 171 11.89 -17.64 3.15
N GLY A 172 11.67 -17.04 1.95
CA GLY A 172 11.60 -17.76 0.68
C GLY A 172 10.20 -18.22 0.26
N VAL A 173 9.18 -18.04 1.09
CA VAL A 173 7.78 -18.48 0.84
C VAL A 173 6.84 -17.29 0.75
N GLU A 174 5.87 -17.34 -0.16
CA GLU A 174 4.85 -16.28 -0.29
C GLU A 174 4.16 -15.97 1.04
N GLY A 175 4.03 -14.69 1.35
CA GLY A 175 3.42 -14.25 2.59
C GLY A 175 2.85 -12.83 2.54
N ASP A 176 1.91 -12.57 3.45
CA ASP A 176 1.28 -11.26 3.63
C ASP A 176 2.13 -10.38 4.55
N LEU A 177 2.83 -9.40 3.97
CA LEU A 177 3.65 -8.45 4.73
C LEU A 177 2.83 -7.57 5.69
N THR A 178 1.53 -7.45 5.49
CA THR A 178 0.64 -6.72 6.41
C THR A 178 0.33 -7.51 7.67
N ALA A 179 0.47 -8.82 7.61
CA ALA A 179 0.28 -9.72 8.75
C ALA A 179 1.56 -9.88 9.60
N MET A 180 2.72 -9.53 9.05
CA MET A 180 4.00 -9.76 9.68
C MET A 180 4.28 -8.83 10.87
N ASN A 181 4.94 -9.36 11.91
CA ASN A 181 5.50 -8.55 12.98
C ASN A 181 6.78 -7.83 12.50
N PRO A 182 6.81 -6.48 12.46
CA PRO A 182 8.00 -5.75 12.02
C PRO A 182 9.27 -6.04 12.83
N GLU A 183 9.13 -6.36 14.13
CA GLU A 183 10.25 -6.64 15.01
C GLU A 183 10.92 -8.00 14.76
N ASP A 184 10.27 -8.89 14.01
CA ASP A 184 10.84 -10.18 13.60
C ASP A 184 11.69 -10.08 12.33
N VAL A 185 11.77 -8.92 11.69
CA VAL A 185 12.51 -8.70 10.46
C VAL A 185 14.00 -8.50 10.74
N GLU A 186 14.85 -9.27 10.07
CA GLU A 186 16.30 -9.09 10.03
C GLU A 186 16.69 -8.12 8.91
N SER A 187 16.15 -8.35 7.71
CA SER A 187 16.40 -7.52 6.53
C SER A 187 15.30 -7.65 5.48
N ILE A 188 15.21 -6.64 4.63
CA ILE A 188 14.34 -6.65 3.45
C ILE A 188 15.20 -6.36 2.22
N SER A 189 15.22 -7.29 1.27
CA SER A 189 15.86 -7.12 -0.02
C SER A 189 14.81 -6.96 -1.12
N VAL A 190 14.95 -5.93 -1.96
CA VAL A 190 14.04 -5.69 -3.09
C VAL A 190 14.80 -5.92 -4.40
N LEU A 191 14.32 -6.88 -5.17
CA LEU A 191 14.84 -7.26 -6.48
C LEU A 191 14.03 -6.51 -7.54
N LYS A 192 14.69 -5.65 -8.32
CA LYS A 192 14.01 -4.67 -9.17
C LYS A 192 14.11 -4.95 -10.68
N ASP A 193 15.05 -5.75 -11.12
CA ASP A 193 15.27 -6.08 -12.52
C ASP A 193 15.08 -7.56 -12.84
N ALA A 194 14.95 -7.89 -14.12
CA ALA A 194 14.72 -9.26 -14.56
C ALA A 194 15.89 -10.20 -14.23
N SER A 195 17.14 -9.71 -14.11
CA SER A 195 18.28 -10.59 -13.77
C SER A 195 18.22 -11.04 -12.33
N SER A 196 17.89 -10.15 -11.41
CA SER A 196 17.74 -10.48 -9.99
C SER A 196 16.49 -11.32 -9.70
N THR A 197 15.43 -11.18 -10.52
CA THR A 197 14.15 -11.88 -10.33
C THR A 197 14.00 -13.15 -11.16
N ALA A 198 14.91 -13.45 -12.10
CA ALA A 198 14.79 -14.56 -13.05
C ALA A 198 14.58 -15.94 -12.41
N VAL A 199 15.22 -16.21 -11.27
CA VAL A 199 15.03 -17.46 -10.52
C VAL A 199 13.61 -17.65 -9.96
N TYR A 200 12.80 -16.56 -9.88
CA TYR A 200 11.39 -16.58 -9.52
C TYR A 200 10.47 -16.64 -10.74
N GLY A 201 11.02 -16.51 -11.94
CA GLY A 201 10.37 -16.70 -13.24
C GLY A 201 9.06 -15.91 -13.39
N ALA A 202 8.00 -16.64 -13.70
CA ALA A 202 6.68 -16.10 -13.92
C ALA A 202 6.06 -15.38 -12.70
N ARG A 203 6.59 -15.56 -11.52
CA ARG A 203 6.12 -14.88 -10.31
C ARG A 203 6.89 -13.58 -10.02
N GLY A 204 8.09 -13.42 -10.62
CA GLY A 204 8.97 -12.27 -10.42
C GLY A 204 8.82 -11.13 -11.43
N ALA A 205 7.85 -11.16 -12.34
CA ALA A 205 7.69 -10.18 -13.43
C ALA A 205 7.59 -8.72 -12.97
N PHE A 206 7.04 -8.50 -11.80
CA PHE A 206 6.78 -7.16 -11.24
C PHE A 206 7.69 -6.81 -10.07
N GLY A 207 8.81 -7.55 -9.95
CA GLY A 207 9.76 -7.43 -8.86
C GLY A 207 9.46 -8.36 -7.69
N VAL A 208 10.44 -8.51 -6.81
CA VAL A 208 10.34 -9.41 -5.64
C VAL A 208 10.80 -8.67 -4.38
N VAL A 209 10.03 -8.78 -3.31
CA VAL A 209 10.37 -8.32 -1.97
C VAL A 209 10.68 -9.54 -1.11
N LEU A 210 11.95 -9.67 -0.71
CA LEU A 210 12.42 -10.76 0.14
C LEU A 210 12.56 -10.26 1.57
N VAL A 211 11.80 -10.82 2.48
CA VAL A 211 11.93 -10.56 3.90
C VAL A 211 12.63 -11.73 4.55
N THR A 212 13.77 -11.44 5.17
CA THR A 212 14.50 -12.40 6.01
C THR A 212 14.13 -12.13 7.47
N THR A 213 13.75 -13.17 8.18
CA THR A 213 13.40 -13.07 9.58
C THR A 213 14.60 -13.34 10.48
N LYS A 214 14.60 -12.72 11.66
CA LYS A 214 15.64 -12.89 12.66
C LYS A 214 15.86 -14.36 13.03
N SER A 215 17.11 -14.71 13.20
CA SER A 215 17.56 -16.02 13.68
C SER A 215 18.15 -15.90 15.10
N ALA A 216 18.19 -17.01 15.81
CA ALA A 216 18.71 -17.04 17.17
C ALA A 216 20.22 -16.76 17.20
N ARG A 217 20.67 -15.99 18.20
CA ARG A 217 22.10 -15.84 18.50
C ARG A 217 22.61 -17.14 19.15
N LYS A 218 23.75 -17.64 18.68
CA LYS A 218 24.41 -18.81 19.29
C LYS A 218 25.04 -18.39 20.63
N ASP A 219 25.11 -19.35 21.54
CA ASP A 219 25.81 -19.25 22.82
C ASP A 219 25.27 -18.29 23.89
N LYS A 220 24.04 -17.73 23.71
CA LYS A 220 23.42 -16.88 24.73
C LYS A 220 21.89 -16.98 24.68
N ILE A 221 21.26 -17.11 25.85
CA ILE A 221 19.82 -16.93 25.98
C ILE A 221 19.54 -15.44 26.18
N SER A 222 18.64 -14.86 25.42
CA SER A 222 18.15 -13.50 25.58
C SER A 222 16.63 -13.47 25.64
N VAL A 223 16.12 -12.55 26.46
CA VAL A 223 14.71 -12.20 26.53
C VAL A 223 14.62 -10.71 26.26
N ASP A 224 13.95 -10.36 25.20
CA ASP A 224 13.75 -8.97 24.79
C ASP A 224 12.26 -8.64 24.89
N TYR A 225 11.93 -7.53 25.51
CA TYR A 225 10.59 -6.99 25.55
C TYR A 225 10.59 -5.56 25.00
N SER A 226 9.65 -5.26 24.12
CA SER A 226 9.37 -3.91 23.64
C SER A 226 7.87 -3.60 23.75
N GLY A 227 7.57 -2.37 24.13
CA GLY A 227 6.20 -1.89 24.20
C GLY A 227 6.12 -0.45 23.74
N SER A 228 5.01 -0.10 23.08
CA SER A 228 4.76 1.29 22.66
C SER A 228 3.29 1.64 22.77
N VAL A 229 3.03 2.91 23.03
CA VAL A 229 1.71 3.54 22.95
C VAL A 229 1.78 4.66 21.93
N SER A 230 0.80 4.71 21.05
CA SER A 230 0.73 5.69 19.99
C SER A 230 -0.57 6.48 20.06
N ILE A 231 -0.49 7.79 19.85
CA ILE A 231 -1.66 8.65 19.62
C ILE A 231 -1.75 8.88 18.12
N ILE A 232 -2.90 8.55 17.54
CA ILE A 232 -3.17 8.63 16.12
C ILE A 232 -4.20 9.74 15.93
N SER A 233 -3.93 10.69 15.02
CA SER A 233 -4.82 11.81 14.73
C SER A 233 -5.01 11.96 13.21
N GLU A 234 -6.09 12.62 12.82
CA GLU A 234 -6.33 12.98 11.43
C GLU A 234 -5.22 13.91 10.93
N THR A 235 -4.64 13.61 9.78
CA THR A 235 -3.67 14.49 9.11
C THR A 235 -4.34 15.73 8.51
N VAL A 236 -5.56 15.57 8.02
CA VAL A 236 -6.38 16.64 7.46
C VAL A 236 -7.81 16.46 7.97
N ARG A 237 -8.32 17.46 8.67
CA ARG A 237 -9.72 17.53 9.07
C ARG A 237 -10.47 18.44 8.12
N PRO A 238 -11.52 17.96 7.44
CA PRO A 238 -12.29 18.82 6.55
C PRO A 238 -12.99 19.93 7.34
N LYS A 239 -13.06 21.11 6.75
CA LYS A 239 -13.83 22.24 7.29
C LYS A 239 -15.13 22.33 6.52
N TYR A 240 -16.22 22.18 7.23
CA TYR A 240 -17.58 22.32 6.70
C TYR A 240 -18.24 23.54 7.30
N GLU A 241 -19.19 24.07 6.55
CA GLU A 241 -20.10 25.10 7.08
C GLU A 241 -21.06 24.44 8.07
N THR A 242 -21.07 24.94 9.30
CA THR A 242 -21.94 24.46 10.37
C THR A 242 -23.01 25.48 10.73
N ASP A 243 -22.91 26.69 10.18
CA ASP A 243 -23.98 27.67 10.30
C ASP A 243 -25.15 27.32 9.40
N SER A 244 -26.31 27.10 9.98
CA SER A 244 -27.51 26.66 9.28
C SER A 244 -27.99 27.63 8.23
N GLN A 245 -27.88 28.96 8.50
CA GLN A 245 -28.34 30.01 7.58
C GLN A 245 -27.42 30.08 6.36
N THR A 246 -26.11 30.17 6.56
CA THR A 246 -25.14 30.19 5.46
C THR A 246 -25.26 28.95 4.59
N TRP A 247 -25.45 27.77 5.22
CA TRP A 247 -25.66 26.53 4.48
C TRP A 247 -26.94 26.57 3.66
N TYR A 248 -28.05 27.06 4.23
CA TYR A 248 -29.35 27.15 3.57
C TYR A 248 -29.35 28.14 2.39
N ASP A 249 -28.76 29.31 2.57
CA ASP A 249 -28.65 30.32 1.50
C ASP A 249 -27.83 29.77 0.32
N ASN A 250 -26.77 29.05 0.61
CA ASN A 250 -26.00 28.35 -0.40
C ASN A 250 -26.78 27.18 -1.05
N TYR A 251 -27.58 26.45 -0.26
CA TYR A 251 -28.48 25.41 -0.81
C TYR A 251 -29.48 26.01 -1.81
N MET A 252 -30.14 27.08 -1.44
CA MET A 252 -31.09 27.75 -2.34
C MET A 252 -30.43 28.28 -3.59
N THR A 253 -29.28 28.94 -3.46
CA THR A 253 -28.48 29.40 -4.61
C THR A 253 -28.10 28.26 -5.54
N ALA A 254 -27.60 27.16 -4.98
CA ALA A 254 -27.20 25.97 -5.76
C ALA A 254 -28.38 25.29 -6.43
N TYR A 255 -29.51 25.16 -5.71
CA TYR A 255 -30.71 24.48 -6.20
C TYR A 255 -31.38 25.26 -7.33
N VAL A 256 -31.70 26.55 -7.06
CA VAL A 256 -32.35 27.41 -8.05
C VAL A 256 -31.44 27.64 -9.25
N GLY A 257 -30.13 27.80 -9.02
CA GLY A 257 -29.17 27.93 -10.10
C GLY A 257 -29.10 26.70 -11.03
N TYR A 258 -29.49 25.50 -10.55
CA TYR A 258 -29.58 24.28 -11.34
C TYR A 258 -30.98 24.01 -11.91
N SER A 259 -32.02 24.11 -11.05
CA SER A 259 -33.38 23.67 -11.39
C SER A 259 -34.23 24.76 -12.05
N HIS A 260 -33.86 26.03 -11.87
CA HIS A 260 -34.60 27.24 -12.26
C HIS A 260 -36.01 27.31 -11.67
N HIS A 261 -36.29 26.56 -10.61
CA HIS A 261 -37.53 26.62 -9.85
C HIS A 261 -37.26 26.40 -8.36
N LEU A 262 -38.20 26.73 -7.51
CA LEU A 262 -38.10 26.49 -6.07
C LEU A 262 -38.15 24.99 -5.74
N PRO A 263 -37.46 24.52 -4.67
CA PRO A 263 -37.50 23.13 -4.26
C PRO A 263 -38.90 22.73 -3.75
N THR A 264 -39.22 21.44 -3.82
CA THR A 264 -40.36 20.81 -3.15
C THR A 264 -39.91 20.03 -1.89
N GLY A 265 -38.63 19.90 -1.71
CA GLY A 265 -37.98 19.26 -0.56
C GLY A 265 -36.48 19.46 -0.65
N ILE A 266 -35.81 19.55 0.51
CA ILE A 266 -34.33 19.64 0.55
C ILE A 266 -33.74 18.31 0.13
N ASN A 267 -34.29 17.22 0.66
CA ASN A 267 -34.00 15.85 0.23
C ASN A 267 -35.22 14.93 0.51
N ASN A 268 -35.06 13.63 0.44
CA ASN A 268 -36.14 12.65 0.59
C ASN A 268 -36.87 12.66 1.96
N PHE A 269 -36.27 13.25 2.99
CA PHE A 269 -36.82 13.25 4.36
C PHE A 269 -37.03 14.66 4.94
N PHE A 270 -36.56 15.71 4.28
CA PHE A 270 -36.75 17.09 4.76
C PHE A 270 -37.60 17.86 3.75
N PRO A 271 -38.90 18.03 4.04
CA PRO A 271 -39.82 18.76 3.15
C PRO A 271 -39.46 20.26 3.13
N TRP A 272 -39.68 20.88 1.99
CA TRP A 272 -39.55 22.31 1.83
C TRP A 272 -40.89 22.90 1.36
N THR A 273 -41.33 24.04 1.96
CA THR A 273 -42.48 24.83 1.52
C THR A 273 -42.15 26.33 1.68
N GLN A 274 -42.81 27.18 0.93
CA GLN A 274 -42.61 28.61 1.07
C GLN A 274 -42.92 29.09 2.51
N SER A 275 -43.98 28.58 3.13
CA SER A 275 -44.36 28.93 4.51
C SER A 275 -43.28 28.47 5.52
N TRP A 276 -42.63 27.36 5.31
CA TRP A 276 -41.52 26.94 6.12
C TRP A 276 -40.32 27.89 5.97
N GLU A 277 -40.00 28.29 4.73
CA GLU A 277 -38.90 29.23 4.49
C GLU A 277 -39.15 30.59 5.13
N ASP A 278 -40.36 31.12 5.01
CA ASP A 278 -40.75 32.42 5.60
C ASP A 278 -40.59 32.38 7.12
N GLU A 279 -41.03 31.31 7.77
CA GLU A 279 -40.87 31.13 9.22
C GLU A 279 -39.40 30.87 9.59
N TYR A 280 -38.65 30.11 8.79
CA TYR A 280 -37.23 29.88 8.98
C TYR A 280 -36.45 31.20 8.96
N LYS A 281 -36.64 32.03 7.95
CA LYS A 281 -36.01 33.35 7.81
C LYS A 281 -36.37 34.29 8.96
N LYS A 282 -37.64 34.30 9.39
CA LYS A 282 -38.09 35.08 10.52
C LYS A 282 -37.37 34.69 11.80
N ARG A 283 -37.26 33.37 12.10
CA ARG A 283 -36.57 32.84 13.29
C ARG A 283 -35.07 33.08 13.26
N MET A 284 -34.42 32.92 12.11
CA MET A 284 -32.98 33.13 11.98
C MET A 284 -32.59 34.60 12.11
N ASN A 285 -33.47 35.53 11.72
CA ASN A 285 -33.26 36.98 11.83
C ASN A 285 -33.66 37.56 13.20
N ASP A 286 -34.21 36.77 14.11
CA ASP A 286 -34.56 37.24 15.44
C ASP A 286 -33.30 37.29 16.33
N PRO A 287 -32.90 38.50 16.80
CA PRO A 287 -31.73 38.69 17.62
C PRO A 287 -31.79 37.95 18.97
N ASP A 288 -33.02 37.82 19.51
CA ASP A 288 -33.21 37.18 20.83
C ASP A 288 -33.18 35.64 20.77
N ARG A 289 -33.30 35.08 19.57
CA ARG A 289 -33.38 33.62 19.34
C ARG A 289 -34.24 32.87 20.35
N SER A 290 -35.30 33.52 20.78
CA SER A 290 -36.22 33.01 21.80
C SER A 290 -37.22 31.98 21.26
N TYR A 291 -37.25 31.79 19.96
CA TYR A 291 -38.12 30.83 19.32
C TYR A 291 -37.64 29.39 19.48
N LEU A 292 -38.62 28.51 19.57
CA LEU A 292 -38.33 27.08 19.50
C LEU A 292 -37.67 26.74 18.15
N GLU A 293 -36.62 25.93 18.18
CA GLU A 293 -35.93 25.40 16.97
C GLU A 293 -36.80 24.39 16.21
N TRP A 294 -37.98 24.13 16.68
CA TRP A 294 -38.91 23.20 16.09
C TRP A 294 -40.36 23.52 16.47
N GLU A 295 -41.30 23.01 15.69
CA GLU A 295 -42.73 22.99 16.00
C GLU A 295 -43.39 21.76 15.33
N LEU A 296 -44.65 21.51 15.59
CA LEU A 296 -45.46 20.54 14.87
C LEU A 296 -46.18 21.24 13.72
N ASP A 297 -46.06 20.68 12.52
CA ASP A 297 -46.83 21.12 11.38
C ASP A 297 -48.33 20.74 11.51
N ALA A 298 -49.17 21.22 10.57
CA ALA A 298 -50.61 20.95 10.60
C ALA A 298 -50.97 19.45 10.53
N SER A 299 -50.04 18.58 10.12
CA SER A 299 -50.20 17.13 10.09
C SER A 299 -49.68 16.44 11.36
N GLY A 300 -49.18 17.19 12.35
CA GLY A 300 -48.60 16.69 13.59
C GLY A 300 -47.18 16.14 13.45
N LYS A 301 -46.46 16.52 12.40
CA LYS A 301 -45.06 16.12 12.21
C LYS A 301 -44.11 17.18 12.72
N TYR A 302 -42.92 16.75 13.17
CA TYR A 302 -41.85 17.66 13.58
C TYR A 302 -41.35 18.46 12.38
N GLN A 303 -41.29 19.75 12.52
CA GLN A 303 -40.72 20.69 11.57
C GLN A 303 -39.57 21.47 12.24
N TYR A 304 -38.38 21.52 11.60
CA TYR A 304 -37.18 22.07 12.18
C TYR A 304 -36.73 23.34 11.51
N TYR A 305 -36.17 24.30 12.31
CA TYR A 305 -35.77 25.63 11.86
C TYR A 305 -34.30 25.95 12.17
N GLY A 306 -33.44 24.96 12.10
CA GLY A 306 -31.99 25.13 12.26
C GLY A 306 -31.46 24.84 13.66
N ARG A 307 -30.22 24.39 13.78
CA ARG A 307 -29.54 24.16 15.07
C ARG A 307 -28.01 24.28 14.99
N ASN A 308 -27.40 24.49 13.85
CA ASN A 308 -25.95 24.51 13.68
C ASN A 308 -25.28 23.15 14.08
N THR A 309 -25.84 22.04 13.62
CA THR A 309 -25.35 20.71 13.95
C THR A 309 -24.06 20.42 13.20
N ASP A 310 -22.97 20.19 13.93
CA ASP A 310 -21.71 19.68 13.39
C ASP A 310 -21.74 18.15 13.34
N TRP A 311 -22.26 17.60 12.24
CA TRP A 311 -22.33 16.17 12.01
C TRP A 311 -20.96 15.51 11.97
N TYR A 312 -19.93 16.19 11.48
CA TYR A 312 -18.59 15.61 11.40
C TYR A 312 -18.00 15.39 12.81
N ASP A 313 -18.13 16.37 13.70
CA ASP A 313 -17.65 16.23 15.08
C ASP A 313 -18.45 15.19 15.88
N LEU A 314 -19.74 14.99 15.56
CA LEU A 314 -20.55 13.93 16.14
C LEU A 314 -20.01 12.52 15.77
N PHE A 315 -19.53 12.32 14.56
CA PHE A 315 -19.06 11.00 14.09
C PHE A 315 -17.61 10.71 14.43
N TYR A 316 -16.71 11.72 14.41
CA TYR A 316 -15.26 11.48 14.43
C TYR A 316 -14.56 12.09 15.65
N LYS A 317 -13.71 11.30 16.27
CA LYS A 317 -12.75 11.75 17.28
C LYS A 317 -11.61 12.52 16.60
N LYS A 318 -11.01 13.49 17.31
CA LYS A 318 -9.80 14.19 16.82
C LYS A 318 -8.56 13.29 16.88
N SER A 319 -8.54 12.35 17.82
CA SER A 319 -7.45 11.40 17.98
C SER A 319 -7.94 10.08 18.57
N THR A 320 -7.20 9.04 18.36
CA THR A 320 -7.41 7.71 18.91
C THR A 320 -6.08 7.11 19.37
N THR A 321 -6.11 5.96 20.03
CA THR A 321 -4.93 5.32 20.59
C THR A 321 -4.66 3.96 19.97
N ALA A 322 -3.38 3.60 19.95
CA ALA A 322 -2.94 2.24 19.68
C ALA A 322 -1.83 1.86 20.66
N HIS A 323 -1.76 0.60 21.03
CA HIS A 323 -0.66 0.07 21.80
C HIS A 323 -0.20 -1.27 21.27
N GLN A 324 1.07 -1.58 21.52
CA GLN A 324 1.64 -2.87 21.20
C GLN A 324 2.57 -3.36 22.30
N HIS A 325 2.66 -4.68 22.42
CA HIS A 325 3.57 -5.38 23.29
C HIS A 325 4.20 -6.52 22.51
N ASN A 326 5.51 -6.60 22.53
CA ASN A 326 6.25 -7.64 21.86
C ASN A 326 7.24 -8.28 22.83
N ILE A 327 7.28 -9.60 22.86
CA ILE A 327 8.25 -10.39 23.63
C ILE A 327 8.96 -11.33 22.67
N ARG A 328 10.26 -11.42 22.79
CA ARG A 328 11.10 -12.34 22.03
C ARG A 328 12.06 -13.07 22.96
N ILE A 329 12.12 -14.37 22.82
CA ILE A 329 13.04 -15.25 23.55
C ILE A 329 13.89 -15.97 22.51
N SER A 330 15.19 -15.87 22.61
CA SER A 330 16.10 -16.58 21.72
C SER A 330 17.24 -17.21 22.49
N GLY A 331 17.73 -18.34 21.99
CA GLY A 331 18.84 -19.03 22.59
C GLY A 331 19.40 -20.10 21.68
N GLY A 332 20.59 -20.59 22.01
CA GLY A 332 21.18 -21.65 21.20
C GLY A 332 22.52 -22.10 21.77
N GLY A 333 22.97 -23.24 21.30
CA GLY A 333 24.25 -23.83 21.54
C GLY A 333 24.96 -24.20 20.24
N LYS A 334 25.89 -25.12 20.30
CA LYS A 334 26.71 -25.56 19.13
C LYS A 334 25.87 -26.29 18.07
N THR A 335 24.86 -27.06 18.52
CA THR A 335 24.10 -27.96 17.63
C THR A 335 22.67 -27.52 17.38
N SER A 336 22.10 -26.66 18.21
CA SER A 336 20.73 -26.20 18.06
C SER A 336 20.58 -24.74 18.47
N SER A 337 19.60 -24.06 17.85
CA SER A 337 19.21 -22.70 18.22
C SER A 337 17.71 -22.51 18.02
N PHE A 338 17.11 -21.64 18.80
CA PHE A 338 15.71 -21.34 18.72
C PHE A 338 15.43 -19.85 18.94
N ILE A 339 14.39 -19.35 18.32
CA ILE A 339 13.82 -18.04 18.57
C ILE A 339 12.30 -18.18 18.61
N ALA A 340 11.68 -17.60 19.61
CA ALA A 340 10.23 -17.50 19.73
C ALA A 340 9.85 -16.05 20.00
N SER A 341 8.82 -15.55 19.32
CA SER A 341 8.29 -14.20 19.52
C SER A 341 6.78 -14.22 19.61
N ALA A 342 6.23 -13.27 20.36
CA ALA A 342 4.81 -12.99 20.41
C ALA A 342 4.58 -11.48 20.42
N ARG A 343 3.65 -11.00 19.60
CA ARG A 343 3.24 -9.60 19.53
C ARG A 343 1.74 -9.49 19.69
N TYR A 344 1.31 -8.58 20.54
CA TYR A 344 -0.06 -8.10 20.61
C TYR A 344 -0.11 -6.64 20.18
N TYR A 345 -1.00 -6.33 19.25
CA TYR A 345 -1.29 -4.98 18.78
C TYR A 345 -2.79 -4.72 18.87
N GLU A 346 -3.18 -3.60 19.47
CA GLU A 346 -4.56 -3.13 19.49
C GLU A 346 -4.61 -1.65 19.08
N GLN A 347 -5.59 -1.30 18.27
CA GLN A 347 -5.87 0.07 17.85
C GLN A 347 -7.37 0.31 17.91
N ASP A 348 -7.76 1.36 18.62
CA ASP A 348 -9.13 1.86 18.60
C ASP A 348 -9.39 2.65 17.30
N GLY A 349 -10.64 2.65 16.85
CA GLY A 349 -11.06 3.41 15.69
C GLY A 349 -11.27 4.89 15.98
N ILE A 350 -11.46 5.67 14.90
CA ILE A 350 -11.67 7.12 14.98
C ILE A 350 -13.13 7.51 15.14
N TYR A 351 -14.08 6.57 15.05
CA TYR A 351 -15.47 6.89 15.28
C TYR A 351 -15.72 7.24 16.75
N ARG A 352 -16.46 8.32 16.98
CA ARG A 352 -16.93 8.74 18.30
C ARG A 352 -18.11 7.89 18.75
N VAL A 353 -18.92 7.47 17.80
CA VAL A 353 -20.12 6.66 17.98
C VAL A 353 -19.92 5.27 17.42
N GLY A 354 -20.36 4.25 18.16
CA GLY A 354 -20.11 2.85 17.88
C GLY A 354 -18.69 2.42 18.31
N ASP A 355 -18.48 1.12 18.43
CA ASP A 355 -17.20 0.54 18.78
C ASP A 355 -16.45 0.14 17.50
N GLU A 356 -15.29 0.71 17.27
CA GLU A 356 -14.41 0.32 16.18
C GLU A 356 -13.07 -0.10 16.77
N LYS A 357 -12.66 -1.35 16.52
CA LYS A 357 -11.46 -1.91 17.13
C LYS A 357 -10.75 -2.92 16.23
N PHE A 358 -9.47 -2.74 16.11
CA PHE A 358 -8.58 -3.68 15.42
C PHE A 358 -7.63 -4.34 16.41
N ARG A 359 -7.50 -5.67 16.36
CA ARG A 359 -6.56 -6.45 17.16
C ARG A 359 -5.77 -7.41 16.29
N GLN A 360 -4.50 -7.54 16.57
CA GLN A 360 -3.62 -8.49 15.90
C GLN A 360 -2.73 -9.19 16.94
N LEU A 361 -2.77 -10.51 16.93
CA LEU A 361 -1.88 -11.38 17.69
C LEU A 361 -0.98 -12.12 16.69
N ASN A 362 0.33 -11.97 16.85
CA ASN A 362 1.33 -12.74 16.14
C ASN A 362 2.03 -13.68 17.13
N ALA A 363 2.32 -14.90 16.72
CA ALA A 363 3.22 -15.80 17.43
C ALA A 363 4.10 -16.51 16.40
N ARG A 364 5.38 -16.60 16.69
CA ARG A 364 6.35 -17.22 15.80
C ARG A 364 7.32 -18.07 16.59
N ALA A 365 7.68 -19.22 16.05
CA ALA A 365 8.75 -20.08 16.56
C ALA A 365 9.61 -20.58 15.40
N LYS A 366 10.93 -20.33 15.50
CA LYS A 366 11.91 -20.83 14.54
C LYS A 366 12.99 -21.61 15.28
N GLY A 367 13.24 -22.84 14.85
CA GLY A 367 14.25 -23.73 15.42
C GLY A 367 15.17 -24.25 14.33
N THR A 368 16.47 -24.31 14.62
CA THR A 368 17.48 -24.90 13.74
C THR A 368 18.24 -25.96 14.50
N VAL A 369 18.40 -27.14 13.94
CA VAL A 369 19.13 -28.26 14.53
C VAL A 369 20.13 -28.82 13.51
N ASN A 370 21.41 -28.83 13.91
CA ASN A 370 22.46 -29.55 13.16
C ASN A 370 22.49 -31.00 13.65
N ILE A 371 21.76 -31.88 12.97
CA ILE A 371 21.65 -33.32 13.34
C ILE A 371 23.00 -33.98 13.23
N THR A 372 23.71 -33.64 12.15
CA THR A 372 25.11 -34.06 11.93
C THR A 372 25.90 -32.86 11.40
N LYS A 373 27.19 -33.04 11.11
CA LYS A 373 28.03 -32.01 10.48
C LYS A 373 27.63 -31.69 9.04
N TRP A 374 26.86 -32.57 8.41
CA TRP A 374 26.42 -32.45 7.01
C TRP A 374 24.89 -32.32 6.85
N LEU A 375 24.11 -32.46 7.95
CA LEU A 375 22.64 -32.38 7.90
C LEU A 375 22.11 -31.35 8.89
N THR A 376 21.47 -30.31 8.37
CA THR A 376 20.79 -29.28 9.13
C THR A 376 19.30 -29.29 8.81
N VAL A 377 18.46 -29.22 9.84
CA VAL A 377 17.03 -29.09 9.73
C VAL A 377 16.60 -27.81 10.42
N GLU A 378 15.83 -26.99 9.71
CA GLU A 378 15.18 -25.78 10.24
C GLU A 378 13.67 -25.90 10.12
N ASN A 379 12.94 -25.52 11.16
CA ASN A 379 11.49 -25.36 11.11
C ASN A 379 11.12 -23.95 11.56
N ASN A 380 10.22 -23.30 10.82
CA ASN A 380 9.67 -21.98 11.12
C ASN A 380 8.15 -22.07 11.07
N THR A 381 7.50 -21.75 12.17
CA THR A 381 6.03 -21.70 12.29
C THR A 381 5.60 -20.30 12.66
N ASP A 382 4.73 -19.72 11.84
CA ASP A 382 4.10 -18.43 12.06
C ASP A 382 2.59 -18.62 12.25
N PHE A 383 2.06 -17.91 13.23
CA PHE A 383 0.65 -17.85 13.54
C PHE A 383 0.21 -16.39 13.66
N VAL A 384 -0.88 -16.03 12.98
CA VAL A 384 -1.43 -14.67 13.04
C VAL A 384 -2.94 -14.72 13.17
N ARG A 385 -3.48 -14.04 14.18
CA ARG A 385 -4.92 -13.82 14.32
C ARG A 385 -5.20 -12.33 14.26
N ARG A 386 -6.04 -11.90 13.32
CA ARG A 386 -6.50 -10.52 13.16
C ARG A 386 -8.00 -10.47 13.36
N SER A 387 -8.47 -9.55 14.17
CA SER A 387 -9.89 -9.25 14.32
C SER A 387 -10.14 -7.75 14.13
N TYR A 388 -11.16 -7.43 13.38
CA TYR A 388 -11.58 -6.06 13.15
C TYR A 388 -13.08 -5.96 13.29
N HIS A 389 -13.50 -5.29 14.32
CA HIS A 389 -14.89 -4.91 14.56
C HIS A 389 -15.12 -3.48 14.08
N GLN A 390 -16.18 -3.26 13.35
CA GLN A 390 -16.49 -1.96 12.77
C GLN A 390 -18.00 -1.74 12.73
N PRO A 391 -18.51 -0.61 13.26
CA PRO A 391 -19.91 -0.27 13.14
C PRO A 391 -20.25 0.02 11.67
N THR A 392 -21.47 -0.28 11.26
CA THR A 392 -21.97 -0.03 9.91
C THR A 392 -23.27 0.76 9.93
N THR A 393 -23.60 1.33 8.78
CA THR A 393 -24.89 1.99 8.56
C THR A 393 -25.94 1.01 8.05
N TYR A 394 -27.15 1.47 7.86
CA TYR A 394 -28.32 0.68 7.44
C TYR A 394 -28.17 -0.10 6.11
N ALA A 395 -27.20 0.23 5.28
CA ALA A 395 -27.04 -0.36 3.94
C ALA A 395 -25.82 -1.29 3.81
N GLN A 396 -25.30 -1.88 4.91
CA GLN A 396 -23.95 -2.52 4.92
C GLN A 396 -22.86 -1.58 4.41
N ASN A 397 -23.20 -0.34 4.36
CA ASN A 397 -22.44 0.68 3.69
C ASN A 397 -21.35 1.16 4.64
N LEU A 398 -20.11 0.87 4.30
CA LEU A 398 -18.95 1.42 4.97
C LEU A 398 -18.67 2.87 4.56
N LEU A 399 -19.49 3.43 3.69
CA LEU A 399 -19.38 4.80 3.20
C LEU A 399 -20.08 5.79 4.17
N VAL A 400 -19.76 5.69 5.46
CA VAL A 400 -20.26 6.65 6.49
C VAL A 400 -20.06 8.08 6.02
N ARG A 401 -18.91 8.40 5.45
CA ARG A 401 -18.61 9.73 4.94
C ARG A 401 -19.54 10.17 3.82
N ARG A 402 -19.86 9.31 2.84
CA ARG A 402 -20.79 9.65 1.77
C ARG A 402 -22.19 9.95 2.30
N ASN A 403 -22.68 9.12 3.24
CA ASN A 403 -23.98 9.35 3.85
C ASN A 403 -24.00 10.66 4.61
N LEU A 404 -22.94 10.96 5.34
CA LEU A 404 -22.77 12.20 6.08
C LEU A 404 -22.78 13.43 5.15
N GLU A 405 -22.02 13.36 4.04
CA GLU A 405 -21.96 14.42 3.01
C GLU A 405 -23.32 14.71 2.35
N HIS A 406 -24.16 13.69 2.19
CA HIS A 406 -25.45 13.81 1.49
C HIS A 406 -26.66 14.01 2.39
N GLN A 407 -26.56 13.73 3.69
CA GLN A 407 -27.69 13.70 4.59
C GLN A 407 -27.45 14.49 5.90
N GLY A 408 -26.19 14.82 6.20
CA GLY A 408 -25.80 15.47 7.46
C GLY A 408 -25.65 16.99 7.34
N PHE A 409 -26.72 17.71 7.00
CA PHE A 409 -26.65 19.16 6.89
C PHE A 409 -27.02 19.87 8.22
N PRO A 410 -26.49 21.09 8.44
CA PRO A 410 -26.55 21.77 9.76
C PRO A 410 -27.97 22.05 10.31
N ILE A 411 -28.97 22.18 9.45
CA ILE A 411 -30.38 22.44 9.86
C ILE A 411 -30.96 21.24 10.61
N THR A 412 -30.45 20.01 10.36
CA THR A 412 -31.02 18.78 10.90
C THR A 412 -30.53 18.47 12.31
N ARG A 413 -31.31 17.69 13.04
CA ARG A 413 -31.05 17.30 14.43
C ARG A 413 -30.80 15.80 14.52
N VAL A 414 -30.11 15.37 15.61
CA VAL A 414 -29.86 13.96 15.91
C VAL A 414 -31.11 13.31 16.50
N THR A 415 -31.75 14.00 17.47
CA THR A 415 -32.93 13.50 18.18
C THR A 415 -34.07 14.49 18.09
N ASN A 416 -35.27 13.96 18.10
CA ASN A 416 -36.51 14.70 18.26
C ASN A 416 -36.59 15.25 19.68
N PRO A 417 -37.53 16.20 19.94
CA PRO A 417 -37.76 16.77 21.29
C PRO A 417 -38.16 15.71 22.34
N ASP A 418 -38.80 14.61 21.91
CA ASP A 418 -39.20 13.47 22.75
C ASP A 418 -38.12 12.42 22.97
N GLY A 419 -36.90 12.67 22.45
CA GLY A 419 -35.75 11.80 22.57
C GLY A 419 -35.65 10.71 21.50
N THR A 420 -36.64 10.56 20.62
CA THR A 420 -36.58 9.59 19.51
C THR A 420 -35.58 10.05 18.44
N TRP A 421 -35.07 9.11 17.64
CA TRP A 421 -34.18 9.45 16.52
C TRP A 421 -34.94 10.21 15.44
N THR A 422 -34.26 11.17 14.80
CA THR A 422 -34.76 11.81 13.59
C THR A 422 -34.46 10.98 12.34
N ALA A 423 -35.15 11.26 11.24
CA ALA A 423 -34.80 10.69 9.93
C ALA A 423 -33.34 11.01 9.52
N ALA A 424 -32.85 12.22 9.82
CA ALA A 424 -31.47 12.59 9.54
C ALA A 424 -30.46 11.71 10.28
N ALA A 425 -30.72 11.38 11.56
CA ALA A 425 -29.84 10.47 12.32
C ALA A 425 -29.76 9.06 11.71
N VAL A 426 -30.86 8.57 11.15
CA VAL A 426 -30.90 7.24 10.50
C VAL A 426 -30.25 7.28 9.12
N TYR A 427 -30.59 8.26 8.28
CA TYR A 427 -30.06 8.33 6.92
C TYR A 427 -28.57 8.73 6.86
N THR A 428 -28.04 9.44 7.85
CA THR A 428 -26.59 9.61 8.02
C THR A 428 -25.90 8.33 8.49
N GLY A 429 -26.65 7.39 9.10
CA GLY A 429 -26.16 6.19 9.75
C GLY A 429 -25.77 6.39 11.21
N TYR A 430 -25.92 7.60 11.76
CA TYR A 430 -25.57 7.91 13.16
C TYR A 430 -26.32 7.01 14.14
N ALA A 431 -27.63 6.90 14.00
CA ALA A 431 -28.47 6.10 14.89
C ALA A 431 -28.09 4.63 14.89
N ASN A 432 -27.81 4.03 13.70
CA ASN A 432 -27.36 2.64 13.60
C ASN A 432 -26.04 2.41 14.34
N MET A 433 -25.10 3.35 14.22
CA MET A 433 -23.81 3.25 14.89
C MET A 433 -23.95 3.50 16.41
N ALA A 434 -24.83 4.42 16.82
CA ALA A 434 -25.05 4.74 18.22
C ALA A 434 -25.71 3.57 18.99
N GLU A 435 -26.63 2.86 18.36
CA GLU A 435 -27.25 1.66 18.95
C GLU A 435 -26.28 0.47 18.96
N GLY A 436 -25.25 0.46 18.07
CA GLY A 436 -24.24 -0.57 18.04
C GLY A 436 -24.68 -1.95 17.54
N ASN A 437 -25.94 -2.08 17.05
CA ASN A 437 -26.54 -3.34 16.63
C ASN A 437 -26.24 -3.67 15.15
N SER A 438 -25.76 -2.71 14.38
CA SER A 438 -25.32 -2.89 12.99
C SER A 438 -23.81 -2.81 12.90
N TYR A 439 -23.16 -3.90 12.47
CA TYR A 439 -21.71 -3.98 12.46
C TYR A 439 -21.16 -4.95 11.41
N ARG A 440 -19.87 -4.86 11.15
CA ARG A 440 -19.11 -5.86 10.43
C ARG A 440 -17.99 -6.38 11.29
N ASP A 441 -17.93 -7.69 11.45
CA ASP A 441 -16.83 -8.42 12.08
C ASP A 441 -16.01 -9.14 11.03
N ASN A 442 -14.71 -8.88 11.02
CA ASN A 442 -13.74 -9.61 10.23
C ASN A 442 -12.78 -10.35 11.16
N LEU A 443 -12.74 -11.67 11.05
CA LEU A 443 -11.75 -12.51 11.70
C LEU A 443 -10.90 -13.19 10.64
N LYS A 444 -9.59 -13.02 10.73
CA LYS A 444 -8.61 -13.73 9.89
C LYS A 444 -7.66 -14.50 10.76
N PHE A 445 -7.37 -15.70 10.34
CA PHE A 445 -6.46 -16.61 10.96
C PHE A 445 -5.50 -17.15 9.90
N ASP A 446 -4.21 -16.92 10.08
CA ASP A 446 -3.16 -17.39 9.19
C ASP A 446 -2.22 -18.30 9.99
N MET A 447 -1.93 -19.47 9.47
CA MET A 447 -0.92 -20.38 9.98
C MET A 447 0.01 -20.77 8.84
N LYS A 448 1.30 -20.59 9.02
CA LYS A 448 2.33 -21.02 8.05
C LYS A 448 3.37 -21.85 8.79
N ASN A 449 3.67 -23.01 8.25
CA ASN A 449 4.80 -23.84 8.68
C ASN A 449 5.71 -24.10 7.51
N THR A 450 7.02 -23.87 7.70
CA THR A 450 8.06 -24.14 6.72
C THR A 450 9.12 -25.03 7.35
N THR A 451 9.42 -26.16 6.72
CA THR A 451 10.54 -27.03 7.10
C THR A 451 11.58 -26.99 5.99
N VAL A 452 12.82 -26.73 6.37
CA VAL A 452 13.97 -26.65 5.47
C VAL A 452 14.96 -27.73 5.86
N VAL A 453 15.44 -28.49 4.89
CA VAL A 453 16.51 -29.49 5.04
C VAL A 453 17.68 -29.06 4.19
N THR A 454 18.86 -28.94 4.80
CA THR A 454 20.11 -28.63 4.12
C THR A 454 21.09 -29.78 4.32
N ILE A 455 21.66 -30.26 3.22
CA ILE A 455 22.60 -31.40 3.16
C ILE A 455 23.89 -30.94 2.49
N ASP A 456 24.98 -30.89 3.24
CA ASP A 456 26.34 -30.68 2.71
C ASP A 456 26.87 -31.98 2.13
N LEU A 457 26.56 -32.29 0.88
CA LEU A 457 26.99 -33.49 0.17
C LEU A 457 28.52 -33.54 0.05
N ILE A 458 29.11 -32.40 -0.28
CA ILE A 458 30.56 -32.18 -0.24
C ILE A 458 30.76 -30.84 0.43
N LYS A 459 31.38 -30.84 1.60
CA LYS A 459 31.56 -29.67 2.44
C LYS A 459 32.07 -28.45 1.67
N ASP A 460 31.29 -27.34 1.71
CA ASP A 460 31.59 -26.07 1.06
C ASP A 460 31.66 -26.12 -0.48
N VAL A 461 31.32 -27.25 -1.10
CA VAL A 461 31.41 -27.47 -2.56
C VAL A 461 30.04 -27.81 -3.17
N LEU A 462 29.37 -28.82 -2.59
CA LEU A 462 28.07 -29.29 -3.14
C LEU A 462 27.04 -29.36 -2.02
N VAL A 463 26.05 -28.50 -2.09
CA VAL A 463 24.97 -28.37 -1.09
C VAL A 463 23.65 -28.65 -1.74
N ALA A 464 22.86 -29.57 -1.18
CA ALA A 464 21.48 -29.78 -1.52
C ALA A 464 20.57 -29.12 -0.46
N LYS A 465 19.56 -28.37 -0.90
CA LYS A 465 18.56 -27.75 -0.03
C LYS A 465 17.17 -28.07 -0.52
N ALA A 466 16.31 -28.50 0.38
CA ALA A 466 14.89 -28.68 0.09
C ALA A 466 14.05 -28.03 1.18
N ASP A 467 12.94 -27.43 0.80
CA ASP A 467 11.94 -26.90 1.71
C ASP A 467 10.52 -27.30 1.31
N TYR A 468 9.69 -27.43 2.32
CA TYR A 468 8.26 -27.60 2.16
C TYR A 468 7.54 -26.66 3.09
N SER A 469 6.54 -25.97 2.53
CA SER A 469 5.71 -25.02 3.25
C SER A 469 4.23 -25.33 3.08
N TYR A 470 3.53 -25.26 4.19
CA TYR A 470 2.08 -25.31 4.25
C TYR A 470 1.56 -24.00 4.84
N LEU A 471 0.65 -23.36 4.12
CA LEU A 471 -0.06 -22.18 4.59
C LEU A 471 -1.56 -22.46 4.61
N PHE A 472 -2.16 -22.23 5.74
CA PHE A 472 -3.59 -22.28 5.95
C PHE A 472 -4.09 -20.89 6.32
N ASN A 473 -5.04 -20.38 5.55
CA ASN A 473 -5.72 -19.12 5.84
C ASN A 473 -7.21 -19.38 5.97
N HIS A 474 -7.78 -18.91 7.06
CA HIS A 474 -9.23 -18.90 7.26
C HIS A 474 -9.68 -17.49 7.58
N SER A 475 -10.65 -16.99 6.82
CA SER A 475 -11.27 -15.70 7.08
C SER A 475 -12.78 -15.85 7.19
N ARG A 476 -13.35 -15.16 8.18
CA ARG A 476 -14.78 -15.08 8.40
C ARG A 476 -15.20 -13.63 8.50
N GLN A 477 -16.15 -13.22 7.67
CA GLN A 477 -16.77 -11.91 7.73
C GLN A 477 -18.24 -12.06 8.08
N ASN A 478 -18.67 -11.42 9.15
CA ASN A 478 -20.08 -11.31 9.52
C ASN A 478 -20.55 -9.89 9.28
N ASP A 479 -21.55 -9.73 8.43
CA ASP A 479 -22.25 -8.47 8.20
C ASP A 479 -23.62 -8.56 8.87
N VAL A 480 -23.85 -7.71 9.85
CA VAL A 480 -25.10 -7.61 10.62
C VAL A 480 -25.72 -6.25 10.40
N ILE A 481 -26.99 -6.23 9.99
CA ILE A 481 -27.80 -5.02 9.89
C ILE A 481 -29.04 -5.20 10.74
N SER A 482 -29.20 -4.34 11.73
CA SER A 482 -30.40 -4.25 12.55
C SER A 482 -31.26 -3.06 12.11
N GLN A 483 -32.55 -3.20 12.30
CA GLN A 483 -33.50 -2.08 12.13
C GLN A 483 -33.26 -1.04 13.23
N VAL A 484 -33.43 0.21 12.87
CA VAL A 484 -33.46 1.34 13.80
C VAL A 484 -34.79 2.06 13.62
N THR A 485 -35.44 2.40 14.72
CA THR A 485 -36.72 3.12 14.70
C THR A 485 -36.50 4.60 14.88
N TYR A 486 -37.05 5.40 14.00
CA TYR A 486 -37.08 6.85 14.09
C TYR A 486 -38.51 7.37 14.06
N SER A 487 -38.66 8.62 14.37
CA SER A 487 -39.97 9.28 14.39
C SER A 487 -39.99 10.57 13.54
N ASN A 488 -41.10 10.81 12.87
CA ASN A 488 -41.37 12.07 12.19
C ASN A 488 -42.37 12.95 12.96
N GLY A 489 -42.97 12.46 14.09
CA GLY A 489 -43.92 13.16 14.90
C GLY A 489 -44.27 12.37 16.14
N PRO A 490 -44.88 12.96 17.17
CA PRO A 490 -45.22 12.29 18.41
C PRO A 490 -46.05 11.01 18.16
N GLY A 491 -45.59 9.87 18.70
CA GLY A 491 -46.26 8.57 18.57
C GLY A 491 -46.12 7.88 17.21
N ILE A 492 -45.41 8.50 16.23
CA ILE A 492 -45.13 7.88 14.94
C ILE A 492 -43.82 7.11 15.05
N GLN A 493 -43.83 5.85 14.63
CA GLN A 493 -42.64 5.00 14.60
C GLN A 493 -42.43 4.45 13.19
N ILE A 494 -41.21 4.65 12.66
CA ILE A 494 -40.78 4.18 11.35
C ILE A 494 -39.51 3.40 11.51
N SER A 495 -39.54 2.10 11.17
CA SER A 495 -38.34 1.25 11.23
C SER A 495 -37.60 1.25 9.89
N TYR A 496 -36.27 1.37 9.95
CA TYR A 496 -35.39 1.40 8.78
C TYR A 496 -34.06 0.66 9.03
N PRO A 497 -33.58 -0.17 8.12
CA PRO A 497 -34.22 -0.58 6.86
C PRO A 497 -35.49 -1.41 7.10
N ALA A 498 -36.20 -1.73 6.05
CA ALA A 498 -37.46 -2.51 6.16
C ALA A 498 -37.29 -3.90 6.78
N SER A 499 -36.11 -4.49 6.69
CA SER A 499 -35.77 -5.79 7.28
C SER A 499 -34.33 -5.79 7.80
N SER A 500 -34.12 -6.39 8.95
CA SER A 500 -32.79 -6.75 9.45
C SER A 500 -32.19 -7.89 8.65
N SER A 501 -30.86 -8.04 8.67
CA SER A 501 -30.19 -9.13 7.95
C SER A 501 -28.86 -9.52 8.59
N MET A 502 -28.51 -10.80 8.46
CA MET A 502 -27.18 -11.31 8.79
C MET A 502 -26.61 -12.08 7.60
N ARG A 503 -25.36 -11.79 7.27
CA ARG A 503 -24.61 -12.46 6.21
C ARG A 503 -23.25 -12.85 6.72
N THR A 504 -22.89 -14.11 6.53
CA THR A 504 -21.56 -14.64 6.86
C THR A 504 -20.88 -15.10 5.58
N THR A 505 -19.67 -14.62 5.35
CA THR A 505 -18.81 -15.10 4.28
C THR A 505 -17.60 -15.76 4.90
N GLU A 506 -17.34 -17.01 4.56
CA GLU A 506 -16.16 -17.76 4.98
C GLU A 506 -15.29 -18.07 3.78
N THR A 507 -14.00 -17.81 3.91
CA THR A 507 -12.99 -18.14 2.90
C THR A 507 -11.92 -18.98 3.56
N GLN A 508 -11.65 -20.15 2.98
CA GLN A 508 -10.58 -21.04 3.38
C GLN A 508 -9.60 -21.18 2.24
N ILE A 509 -8.33 -20.98 2.51
CA ILE A 509 -7.23 -21.12 1.54
C ILE A 509 -6.22 -22.10 2.10
N GLU A 510 -5.90 -23.10 1.30
CA GLU A 510 -4.81 -24.05 1.53
C GLU A 510 -3.78 -23.83 0.44
N TYR A 511 -2.52 -23.61 0.84
CA TYR A 511 -1.41 -23.40 -0.08
C TYR A 511 -0.23 -24.27 0.32
N HIS A 512 0.24 -25.04 -0.63
CA HIS A 512 1.41 -25.90 -0.53
C HIS A 512 2.50 -25.40 -1.46
N SER A 513 3.72 -25.29 -0.97
CA SER A 513 4.88 -24.92 -1.77
C SER A 513 6.05 -25.84 -1.41
N GLY A 514 6.70 -26.39 -2.40
CA GLY A 514 7.91 -27.19 -2.25
C GLY A 514 9.01 -26.72 -3.21
N ASN A 515 10.22 -26.58 -2.70
CA ASN A 515 11.41 -26.23 -3.48
C ASN A 515 12.50 -27.25 -3.21
N ALA A 516 13.29 -27.57 -4.24
CA ALA A 516 14.52 -28.28 -4.07
C ALA A 516 15.59 -27.73 -5.02
N ASN A 517 16.80 -27.53 -4.52
CA ASN A 517 17.91 -27.04 -5.32
C ASN A 517 19.22 -27.68 -4.93
N LEU A 518 20.13 -27.70 -5.89
CA LEU A 518 21.51 -28.17 -5.75
C LEU A 518 22.43 -26.99 -6.12
N SER A 519 23.30 -26.62 -5.19
CA SER A 519 24.29 -25.55 -5.36
C SER A 519 25.70 -26.17 -5.42
N PHE A 520 26.44 -25.85 -6.48
CA PHE A 520 27.79 -26.31 -6.73
C PHE A 520 28.76 -25.12 -6.76
N THR A 521 29.68 -25.07 -5.83
CA THR A 521 30.73 -24.04 -5.69
C THR A 521 32.09 -24.74 -5.74
N PRO A 522 32.66 -25.01 -6.95
CA PRO A 522 33.94 -25.71 -7.08
C PRO A 522 35.06 -24.90 -6.47
N ARG A 523 36.08 -25.62 -5.94
CA ARG A 523 37.32 -25.01 -5.52
C ARG A 523 38.17 -24.70 -6.74
N LEU A 524 38.20 -23.45 -7.15
CA LEU A 524 38.97 -22.94 -8.27
C LEU A 524 40.21 -22.18 -7.78
N PRO A 525 41.20 -21.85 -8.62
CA PRO A 525 42.27 -20.92 -8.29
C PRO A 525 41.74 -19.61 -7.75
N GLU A 526 42.46 -18.89 -6.88
CA GLU A 526 42.01 -17.71 -6.11
C GLU A 526 41.42 -16.62 -6.99
N ASP A 527 41.86 -16.48 -8.23
CA ASP A 527 41.36 -15.51 -9.19
C ASP A 527 39.95 -15.83 -9.72
N HIS A 528 39.45 -17.03 -9.53
CA HIS A 528 38.21 -17.52 -10.12
C HIS A 528 37.20 -17.91 -9.03
N SER A 529 35.96 -17.44 -9.19
CA SER A 529 34.84 -17.87 -8.35
C SER A 529 33.67 -18.26 -9.24
N LEU A 530 33.15 -19.47 -9.07
CA LEU A 530 31.98 -19.97 -9.79
C LEU A 530 30.98 -20.53 -8.80
N ASN A 531 29.72 -20.17 -8.96
CA ASN A 531 28.59 -20.78 -8.27
C ASN A 531 27.52 -21.15 -9.29
N VAL A 532 27.17 -22.43 -9.34
CA VAL A 532 26.09 -22.94 -10.22
C VAL A 532 25.02 -23.55 -9.35
N MET A 533 23.78 -23.15 -9.61
CA MET A 533 22.60 -23.65 -8.92
C MET A 533 21.56 -24.11 -9.94
N ALA A 534 20.96 -25.28 -9.69
CA ALA A 534 19.79 -25.74 -10.41
C ALA A 534 18.76 -26.28 -9.42
N GLY A 535 17.50 -26.15 -9.74
CA GLY A 535 16.42 -26.55 -8.83
C GLY A 535 15.06 -26.60 -9.49
N TRP A 536 14.09 -27.01 -8.72
CA TRP A 536 12.69 -27.06 -9.11
C TRP A 536 11.80 -26.58 -7.98
N ASN A 537 10.60 -26.10 -8.35
CA ASN A 537 9.58 -25.60 -7.46
C ASN A 537 8.24 -26.19 -7.86
N ILE A 538 7.40 -26.50 -6.89
CA ILE A 538 6.03 -26.92 -7.09
C ILE A 538 5.12 -26.16 -6.13
N GLU A 539 3.97 -25.73 -6.62
CA GLU A 539 2.97 -25.03 -5.83
C GLU A 539 1.56 -25.54 -6.14
N HIS A 540 0.73 -25.58 -5.12
CA HIS A 540 -0.67 -25.88 -5.23
C HIS A 540 -1.47 -24.98 -4.30
N LYS A 541 -2.52 -24.34 -4.81
CA LYS A 541 -3.39 -23.46 -4.04
C LYS A 541 -4.84 -23.78 -4.30
N ARG A 542 -5.58 -24.00 -3.23
CA ARG A 542 -7.01 -24.20 -3.22
C ARG A 542 -7.68 -23.13 -2.38
N ALA A 543 -8.73 -22.50 -2.90
CA ALA A 543 -9.59 -21.59 -2.17
C ALA A 543 -11.03 -22.04 -2.25
N ARG A 544 -11.72 -22.01 -1.12
CA ARG A 544 -13.14 -22.25 -1.00
C ARG A 544 -13.81 -21.06 -0.36
N ASN A 545 -14.90 -20.61 -0.96
CA ASN A 545 -15.74 -19.55 -0.44
C ASN A 545 -17.15 -20.10 -0.18
N THR A 546 -17.67 -19.78 0.99
CA THR A 546 -19.05 -20.09 1.36
C THR A 546 -19.69 -18.82 1.88
N ARG A 547 -20.86 -18.49 1.36
CA ARG A 547 -21.69 -17.40 1.86
C ARG A 547 -23.02 -17.95 2.34
N MET A 548 -23.39 -17.60 3.55
CA MET A 548 -24.70 -17.86 4.12
C MET A 548 -25.37 -16.56 4.53
N GLY A 549 -26.69 -16.52 4.50
CA GLY A 549 -27.44 -15.34 4.90
C GLY A 549 -28.88 -15.67 5.26
N ARG A 550 -29.45 -14.83 6.12
CA ARG A 550 -30.85 -14.84 6.50
C ARG A 550 -31.29 -13.41 6.81
N ASP A 551 -32.56 -13.12 6.53
CA ASP A 551 -33.17 -11.84 6.85
C ASP A 551 -34.17 -12.00 8.03
N GLY A 552 -34.53 -10.87 8.68
CA GLY A 552 -35.57 -10.79 9.68
C GLY A 552 -35.16 -11.35 11.06
N PHE A 553 -34.59 -10.53 11.93
CA PHE A 553 -34.38 -10.87 13.34
C PHE A 553 -35.72 -10.97 14.06
N ILE A 554 -35.92 -12.03 14.81
CA ILE A 554 -37.08 -12.18 15.73
C ILE A 554 -36.86 -11.32 16.98
N VAL A 555 -35.61 -11.18 17.41
CA VAL A 555 -35.21 -10.35 18.55
C VAL A 555 -34.13 -9.38 18.09
N ASP A 556 -34.46 -8.10 18.14
CA ASP A 556 -33.52 -7.03 17.77
C ASP A 556 -32.23 -7.06 18.63
N GLY A 557 -31.11 -6.75 18.00
CA GLY A 557 -29.80 -6.76 18.63
C GLY A 557 -29.27 -8.15 19.02
N LYS A 558 -29.96 -9.25 18.63
CA LYS A 558 -29.51 -10.62 18.87
C LYS A 558 -29.33 -11.38 17.56
N PRO A 559 -28.27 -11.09 16.78
CA PRO A 559 -28.02 -11.71 15.49
C PRO A 559 -27.66 -13.20 15.69
N ASN A 560 -28.58 -14.06 15.36
CA ASN A 560 -28.42 -15.52 15.40
C ASN A 560 -29.30 -16.12 14.32
N TYR A 561 -28.74 -16.94 13.44
CA TYR A 561 -29.50 -17.59 12.35
C TYR A 561 -30.71 -18.36 12.82
N SER A 562 -30.67 -18.98 14.02
CA SER A 562 -31.82 -19.69 14.62
C SER A 562 -32.93 -18.77 15.11
N LEU A 563 -32.64 -17.47 15.29
CA LEU A 563 -33.57 -16.43 15.74
C LEU A 563 -33.94 -15.47 14.59
N MET A 564 -34.04 -15.99 13.38
CA MET A 564 -34.37 -15.22 12.18
C MET A 564 -35.49 -15.96 11.43
N ASN A 565 -36.44 -15.24 10.86
CA ASN A 565 -37.65 -15.79 10.24
C ASN A 565 -37.71 -15.61 8.70
N GLY A 566 -36.73 -14.98 8.10
CA GLY A 566 -36.68 -14.81 6.66
C GLY A 566 -36.13 -16.02 5.91
N ILE A 567 -35.95 -15.86 4.60
CA ILE A 567 -35.48 -16.91 3.71
C ILE A 567 -34.01 -17.17 3.93
N ASP A 568 -33.63 -18.43 4.07
CA ASP A 568 -32.23 -18.87 4.12
C ASP A 568 -31.65 -19.00 2.71
N TYR A 569 -30.39 -18.65 2.59
CA TYR A 569 -29.59 -19.03 1.44
C TYR A 569 -28.18 -19.44 1.87
N VAL A 570 -27.67 -20.48 1.27
CA VAL A 570 -26.27 -20.91 1.35
C VAL A 570 -25.79 -21.03 -0.09
N LEU A 571 -24.73 -20.30 -0.38
CA LEU A 571 -24.10 -20.30 -1.70
C LEU A 571 -22.64 -20.69 -1.54
N GLU A 572 -22.22 -21.71 -2.23
CA GLU A 572 -20.81 -21.87 -2.52
C GLU A 572 -20.47 -20.85 -3.62
N ASP A 573 -19.63 -19.89 -3.28
CA ASP A 573 -19.33 -18.78 -4.18
C ASP A 573 -18.55 -19.27 -5.40
N ALA A 574 -18.89 -18.74 -6.57
CA ALA A 574 -18.14 -18.91 -7.82
C ALA A 574 -16.66 -18.47 -7.77
N ASN A 575 -16.23 -17.84 -6.68
CA ASN A 575 -14.83 -17.50 -6.39
C ASN A 575 -14.01 -18.65 -5.79
N SER A 576 -14.58 -19.85 -5.61
CA SER A 576 -13.81 -21.03 -5.25
C SER A 576 -12.94 -21.48 -6.43
N TYR A 577 -11.65 -21.76 -6.16
CA TYR A 577 -10.71 -22.11 -7.22
C TYR A 577 -9.61 -23.06 -6.73
N ASP A 578 -8.98 -23.72 -7.72
CA ASP A 578 -7.85 -24.61 -7.54
C ASP A 578 -6.85 -24.38 -8.68
N TRP A 579 -5.56 -24.25 -8.38
CA TRP A 579 -4.52 -24.16 -9.40
C TRP A 579 -3.21 -24.75 -8.93
N GLY A 580 -2.41 -25.23 -9.91
CA GLY A 580 -1.07 -25.74 -9.72
C GLY A 580 -0.04 -25.04 -10.58
N PHE A 581 1.19 -25.03 -10.10
CA PHE A 581 2.34 -24.40 -10.75
C PHE A 581 3.58 -25.28 -10.55
N VAL A 582 4.40 -25.41 -11.60
CA VAL A 582 5.70 -26.10 -11.57
C VAL A 582 6.74 -25.26 -12.29
N GLY A 583 7.92 -25.12 -11.72
CA GLY A 583 9.02 -24.39 -12.33
C GLY A 583 10.36 -25.10 -12.17
N ILE A 584 11.19 -25.10 -13.21
CA ILE A 584 12.57 -25.56 -13.19
C ILE A 584 13.45 -24.33 -13.41
N PHE A 585 14.46 -24.14 -12.58
CA PHE A 585 15.32 -22.96 -12.65
C PHE A 585 16.80 -23.29 -12.56
N TYR A 586 17.64 -22.41 -13.11
CA TYR A 586 19.07 -22.47 -13.02
C TYR A 586 19.68 -21.07 -12.83
N ARG A 587 20.87 -21.03 -12.22
CA ARG A 587 21.71 -19.82 -12.12
C ARG A 587 23.15 -20.19 -12.11
N ALA A 588 23.98 -19.53 -12.92
CA ALA A 588 25.42 -19.63 -12.92
C ALA A 588 26.03 -18.23 -12.75
N SER A 589 26.75 -18.01 -11.67
CA SER A 589 27.41 -16.75 -11.34
C SER A 589 28.94 -16.99 -11.36
N TYR A 590 29.66 -16.17 -12.12
CA TYR A 590 31.10 -16.25 -12.27
C TYR A 590 31.76 -14.91 -11.97
N ALA A 591 32.87 -14.92 -11.25
CA ALA A 591 33.69 -13.76 -11.00
C ALA A 591 35.19 -14.06 -11.29
N TYR A 592 35.83 -13.19 -12.07
CA TYR A 592 37.26 -13.21 -12.34
C TYR A 592 37.96 -12.08 -11.61
N LYS A 593 38.91 -12.40 -10.73
CA LYS A 593 39.68 -11.49 -9.86
C LYS A 593 38.77 -10.54 -9.04
N GLY A 594 37.49 -10.87 -8.85
CA GLY A 594 36.53 -9.98 -8.24
C GLY A 594 36.27 -8.67 -9.04
N LYS A 595 36.81 -8.55 -10.26
CA LYS A 595 36.70 -7.39 -11.17
C LYS A 595 35.61 -7.53 -12.19
N TYR A 596 35.59 -8.66 -12.90
CA TYR A 596 34.63 -8.97 -13.95
C TYR A 596 33.65 -9.99 -13.42
N LEU A 597 32.40 -9.62 -13.47
CA LEU A 597 31.28 -10.43 -12.94
C LEU A 597 30.36 -10.77 -14.11
N ALA A 598 29.88 -12.01 -14.13
CA ALA A 598 28.88 -12.46 -15.10
C ALA A 598 27.89 -13.39 -14.42
N GLU A 599 26.63 -13.26 -14.74
CA GLU A 599 25.56 -14.14 -14.26
C GLU A 599 24.64 -14.50 -15.41
N LEU A 600 24.32 -15.79 -15.52
CA LEU A 600 23.33 -16.34 -16.41
C LEU A 600 22.31 -17.08 -15.58
N SER A 601 21.04 -16.77 -15.74
CA SER A 601 19.95 -17.41 -15.03
C SER A 601 18.73 -17.60 -15.92
N GLY A 602 17.85 -18.48 -15.53
CA GLY A 602 16.61 -18.67 -16.25
C GLY A 602 15.68 -19.66 -15.56
N ARG A 603 14.45 -19.68 -16.04
CA ARG A 603 13.40 -20.53 -15.49
C ARG A 603 12.45 -21.00 -16.59
N TYR A 604 12.01 -22.24 -16.49
CA TYR A 604 10.97 -22.84 -17.32
C TYR A 604 9.77 -23.16 -16.45
N ASP A 605 8.66 -22.44 -16.66
CA ASP A 605 7.47 -22.43 -15.80
C ASP A 605 6.25 -23.00 -16.51
N GLY A 606 5.46 -23.80 -15.79
CA GLY A 606 4.17 -24.30 -16.21
C GLY A 606 3.06 -24.00 -15.20
N SER A 607 1.91 -23.51 -15.69
CA SER A 607 0.75 -23.18 -14.85
C SER A 607 -0.52 -23.83 -15.38
N SER A 608 -1.33 -24.40 -14.49
CA SER A 608 -2.65 -24.96 -14.82
C SER A 608 -3.70 -23.91 -15.21
N LYS A 609 -3.39 -22.64 -15.05
CA LYS A 609 -4.27 -21.51 -15.43
C LYS A 609 -4.33 -21.27 -16.94
N PHE A 610 -3.45 -21.91 -17.69
CA PHE A 610 -3.38 -21.80 -19.16
C PHE A 610 -3.78 -23.12 -19.84
N PRO A 611 -4.27 -23.08 -21.08
CA PRO A 611 -4.56 -24.27 -21.86
C PRO A 611 -3.28 -25.11 -22.07
N SER A 612 -3.43 -26.38 -22.40
CA SER A 612 -2.33 -27.34 -22.42
C SER A 612 -1.20 -26.98 -23.39
N ASN A 613 -1.52 -26.36 -24.53
CA ASN A 613 -0.59 -25.91 -25.58
C ASN A 613 0.14 -24.60 -25.22
N GLU A 614 -0.36 -23.79 -24.28
CA GLU A 614 0.19 -22.48 -23.88
C GLU A 614 0.66 -22.45 -22.40
N ARG A 615 0.71 -23.64 -21.77
CA ARG A 615 0.96 -23.79 -20.34
C ARG A 615 2.38 -23.43 -19.92
N TRP A 616 3.35 -23.62 -20.82
CA TRP A 616 4.77 -23.51 -20.49
C TRP A 616 5.42 -22.24 -21.07
N GLY A 617 6.22 -21.56 -20.25
CA GLY A 617 6.98 -20.37 -20.64
C GLY A 617 8.45 -20.47 -20.21
N PHE A 618 9.37 -19.95 -21.06
CA PHE A 618 10.81 -19.89 -20.77
C PHE A 618 11.26 -18.43 -20.58
N PHE A 619 11.92 -18.17 -19.45
CA PHE A 619 12.29 -16.83 -19.00
C PHE A 619 13.79 -16.75 -18.70
N PRO A 620 14.64 -16.45 -19.70
CA PRO A 620 16.09 -16.33 -19.55
C PRO A 620 16.50 -14.92 -19.11
N SER A 621 17.68 -14.82 -18.48
CA SER A 621 18.30 -13.56 -18.08
C SER A 621 19.83 -13.68 -18.07
N ALA A 622 20.50 -12.56 -18.39
CA ALA A 622 21.95 -12.41 -18.34
C ALA A 622 22.34 -11.07 -17.74
N SER A 623 23.42 -11.02 -16.98
CA SER A 623 23.98 -9.79 -16.48
C SER A 623 25.50 -9.82 -16.41
N VAL A 624 26.12 -8.63 -16.55
CA VAL A 624 27.56 -8.44 -16.45
C VAL A 624 27.89 -7.24 -15.57
N GLY A 625 28.96 -7.34 -14.81
CA GLY A 625 29.43 -6.29 -13.92
C GLY A 625 30.94 -6.05 -14.09
N TRP A 626 31.33 -4.81 -14.03
CA TRP A 626 32.73 -4.38 -14.06
C TRP A 626 33.06 -3.50 -12.86
N ARG A 627 33.90 -4.01 -11.98
CA ARG A 627 34.43 -3.24 -10.85
C ARG A 627 35.68 -2.47 -11.31
N MET A 628 35.45 -1.31 -11.90
CA MET A 628 36.47 -0.44 -12.48
C MET A 628 37.52 -0.01 -11.43
N SER A 629 37.08 0.20 -10.17
CA SER A 629 37.98 0.54 -9.05
C SER A 629 39.06 -0.52 -8.75
N GLU A 630 38.85 -1.77 -9.18
CA GLU A 630 39.83 -2.84 -8.97
C GLU A 630 40.90 -2.90 -10.08
N GLU A 631 40.78 -2.07 -11.10
CA GLU A 631 41.75 -1.99 -12.18
C GLU A 631 43.05 -1.30 -11.72
N ASN A 632 44.16 -1.70 -12.32
CA ASN A 632 45.47 -1.20 -11.91
C ASN A 632 45.62 0.34 -12.04
N PHE A 633 44.96 0.92 -13.06
CA PHE A 633 44.99 2.38 -13.28
C PHE A 633 44.13 3.18 -12.27
N MET A 634 43.32 2.49 -11.44
CA MET A 634 42.48 3.14 -10.40
C MET A 634 43.04 2.98 -8.98
N LYS A 635 43.96 2.03 -8.76
CA LYS A 635 44.42 1.63 -7.42
C LYS A 635 45.15 2.77 -6.66
N ASP A 636 45.78 3.67 -7.40
CA ASP A 636 46.55 4.77 -6.82
C ASP A 636 45.65 5.98 -6.42
N ILE A 637 44.35 5.92 -6.70
CA ILE A 637 43.40 6.98 -6.41
C ILE A 637 42.70 6.65 -5.04
N SER A 638 43.32 7.07 -3.95
CA SER A 638 42.95 6.73 -2.59
C SER A 638 41.55 7.16 -2.15
N TRP A 639 40.99 8.21 -2.76
CA TRP A 639 39.63 8.68 -2.41
C TRP A 639 38.50 7.92 -3.10
N ILE A 640 38.83 7.01 -4.04
CA ILE A 640 37.86 6.12 -4.69
C ILE A 640 37.90 4.76 -4.00
N ASN A 641 36.79 4.38 -3.36
CA ASN A 641 36.68 3.08 -2.68
C ASN A 641 36.04 2.02 -3.55
N ASN A 642 35.05 2.38 -4.38
CA ASN A 642 34.40 1.48 -5.31
C ASN A 642 33.76 2.23 -6.47
N ILE A 643 33.97 1.74 -7.68
CA ILE A 643 33.19 2.09 -8.88
C ILE A 643 32.85 0.78 -9.58
N LYS A 644 31.54 0.49 -9.68
CA LYS A 644 31.04 -0.73 -10.34
C LYS A 644 29.96 -0.37 -11.34
N TRP A 645 30.18 -0.74 -12.60
CA TRP A 645 29.18 -0.72 -13.66
C TRP A 645 28.43 -2.04 -13.69
N ARG A 646 27.14 -1.97 -13.94
CA ARG A 646 26.24 -3.10 -14.03
C ARG A 646 25.38 -2.99 -15.27
N PHE A 647 25.26 -4.08 -16.02
CA PHE A 647 24.32 -4.20 -17.13
C PHE A 647 23.54 -5.49 -16.99
N SER A 648 22.24 -5.45 -17.19
CA SER A 648 21.39 -6.62 -17.17
C SER A 648 20.31 -6.59 -18.25
N ILE A 649 20.00 -7.76 -18.79
CA ILE A 649 18.88 -7.98 -19.71
C ILE A 649 18.20 -9.29 -19.32
N GLY A 650 16.88 -9.34 -19.33
CA GLY A 650 16.17 -10.57 -19.01
C GLY A 650 14.68 -10.48 -19.23
N LYS A 651 14.04 -11.65 -19.19
CA LYS A 651 12.59 -11.82 -19.31
C LYS A 651 12.04 -12.46 -18.06
N ALA A 652 10.83 -12.08 -17.69
CA ALA A 652 10.04 -12.72 -16.63
C ALA A 652 8.58 -12.82 -17.11
N GLY A 653 7.91 -13.92 -16.81
CA GLY A 653 6.51 -14.12 -17.17
C GLY A 653 5.56 -13.56 -16.11
N ASN A 654 4.32 -13.27 -16.48
CA ASN A 654 3.22 -13.04 -15.56
C ASN A 654 2.06 -13.99 -15.88
N GLY A 655 1.70 -14.84 -14.92
CA GLY A 655 0.56 -15.76 -14.99
C GLY A 655 -0.59 -15.33 -14.09
N ASN A 656 -0.73 -14.04 -13.77
CA ASN A 656 -1.78 -13.53 -12.88
C ASN A 656 -3.13 -13.40 -13.61
N VAL A 657 -3.57 -14.50 -14.20
CA VAL A 657 -4.92 -14.65 -14.74
C VAL A 657 -5.77 -15.47 -13.77
N SER A 658 -7.08 -15.24 -13.77
CA SER A 658 -8.00 -16.05 -12.97
C SER A 658 -7.99 -17.50 -13.49
N PRO A 659 -8.04 -18.51 -12.61
CA PRO A 659 -8.21 -19.90 -13.03
C PRO A 659 -9.46 -20.07 -13.91
N TYR A 660 -9.42 -21.08 -14.79
CA TYR A 660 -10.54 -21.51 -15.67
C TYR A 660 -10.94 -20.52 -16.78
N LYS A 661 -10.24 -19.39 -16.97
CA LYS A 661 -10.55 -18.40 -18.01
C LYS A 661 -10.48 -18.94 -19.47
N TYR A 662 -9.81 -20.08 -19.67
CA TYR A 662 -9.71 -20.77 -20.94
C TYR A 662 -10.79 -21.87 -21.12
N MET A 663 -11.67 -22.04 -20.13
CA MET A 663 -12.72 -23.06 -20.14
C MET A 663 -14.08 -22.42 -20.42
N GLU A 664 -14.88 -23.07 -21.23
CA GLU A 664 -16.27 -22.68 -21.42
C GLU A 664 -17.10 -23.10 -20.20
N LEU A 665 -17.73 -22.12 -19.57
CA LEU A 665 -18.58 -22.32 -18.41
C LEU A 665 -20.02 -21.98 -18.79
N LEU A 666 -20.96 -22.79 -18.35
CA LEU A 666 -22.39 -22.50 -18.53
C LEU A 666 -22.88 -21.63 -17.35
N ASP A 667 -23.63 -20.59 -17.67
CA ASP A 667 -24.29 -19.78 -16.64
C ASP A 667 -25.61 -20.44 -16.23
N PHE A 668 -25.89 -20.51 -14.93
CA PHE A 668 -27.16 -20.97 -14.37
C PHE A 668 -27.99 -19.76 -13.97
N ASN A 669 -29.11 -19.57 -14.63
CA ASN A 669 -30.01 -18.45 -14.40
C ASN A 669 -31.40 -18.97 -13.95
N LYS A 670 -32.06 -18.19 -13.10
CA LYS A 670 -33.49 -18.42 -12.81
C LYS A 670 -34.33 -17.68 -13.85
N ALA A 671 -35.34 -18.35 -14.35
CA ALA A 671 -36.29 -17.75 -15.30
C ALA A 671 -36.99 -16.53 -14.68
N GLY A 672 -37.17 -15.47 -15.45
CA GLY A 672 -37.93 -14.29 -15.03
C GLY A 672 -39.46 -14.56 -14.83
N VAL A 673 -39.92 -15.80 -15.00
CA VAL A 673 -41.29 -16.21 -14.88
C VAL A 673 -41.45 -17.37 -13.90
N ILE A 674 -42.57 -17.43 -13.22
CA ILE A 674 -42.96 -18.52 -12.33
C ILE A 674 -43.80 -19.50 -13.15
N VAL A 675 -43.43 -20.78 -13.15
CA VAL A 675 -44.17 -21.88 -13.76
C VAL A 675 -44.48 -22.89 -12.69
N ASP A 676 -45.74 -23.24 -12.52
CA ASP A 676 -46.23 -24.18 -11.47
C ASP A 676 -45.79 -23.79 -10.04
N GLY A 677 -45.82 -22.48 -9.73
CA GLY A 677 -45.48 -21.94 -8.40
C GLY A 677 -43.98 -21.86 -8.10
N SER A 678 -43.09 -22.16 -9.06
CA SER A 678 -41.63 -22.06 -8.86
C SER A 678 -40.92 -21.39 -10.02
N GLN A 679 -39.82 -20.72 -9.74
CA GLN A 679 -38.88 -20.23 -10.77
C GLN A 679 -38.03 -21.40 -11.27
N ARG A 680 -38.10 -21.67 -12.57
CA ARG A 680 -37.24 -22.69 -13.17
C ARG A 680 -35.82 -22.18 -13.37
N THR A 681 -34.85 -23.05 -13.08
CA THR A 681 -33.44 -22.80 -13.44
C THR A 681 -33.21 -23.26 -14.87
N TYR A 682 -32.52 -22.44 -15.66
CA TYR A 682 -32.07 -22.79 -17.00
C TYR A 682 -30.57 -22.52 -17.13
N THR A 683 -29.94 -23.24 -18.05
CA THR A 683 -28.53 -22.97 -18.43
C THR A 683 -28.51 -22.09 -19.66
N SER A 684 -27.63 -21.14 -19.67
CA SER A 684 -27.33 -20.32 -20.85
C SER A 684 -25.87 -20.45 -21.25
N ALA A 685 -25.61 -20.26 -22.54
CA ALA A 685 -24.24 -20.10 -23.02
C ALA A 685 -23.61 -18.87 -22.33
N PRO A 686 -22.27 -18.88 -22.13
CA PRO A 686 -21.58 -17.75 -21.55
C PRO A 686 -21.75 -16.51 -22.42
N SER A 687 -21.83 -15.36 -21.80
CA SER A 687 -21.97 -14.05 -22.47
C SER A 687 -20.69 -13.57 -23.16
N SER A 688 -19.59 -14.30 -23.06
CA SER A 688 -18.30 -13.96 -23.68
C SER A 688 -17.71 -15.14 -24.44
N VAL A 689 -17.06 -14.85 -25.56
CA VAL A 689 -16.30 -15.83 -26.34
C VAL A 689 -14.99 -16.14 -25.61
N LEU A 690 -14.56 -17.41 -25.64
CA LEU A 690 -13.26 -17.82 -25.13
C LEU A 690 -12.11 -17.10 -25.88
N PRO A 691 -11.03 -16.75 -25.19
CA PRO A 691 -9.83 -16.23 -25.85
C PRO A 691 -9.21 -17.31 -26.74
N ALA A 692 -8.92 -16.96 -27.99
CA ALA A 692 -8.31 -17.87 -28.95
C ALA A 692 -6.91 -18.33 -28.50
N ASN A 693 -6.14 -17.41 -27.89
CA ASN A 693 -4.77 -17.63 -27.42
C ASN A 693 -4.61 -16.98 -26.03
N LEU A 694 -4.78 -17.76 -24.97
CA LEU A 694 -4.49 -17.32 -23.60
C LEU A 694 -3.10 -17.85 -23.22
N THR A 695 -2.11 -16.95 -23.16
CA THR A 695 -0.73 -17.29 -22.81
C THR A 695 -0.14 -16.31 -21.78
N TRP A 696 1.12 -16.52 -21.44
CA TRP A 696 1.85 -15.71 -20.48
C TRP A 696 2.00 -14.24 -20.96
N GLU A 697 1.73 -13.28 -20.08
CA GLU A 697 2.29 -11.94 -20.27
C GLU A 697 3.81 -12.01 -20.04
N THR A 698 4.59 -11.30 -20.85
CA THR A 698 6.05 -11.29 -20.74
C THR A 698 6.56 -9.90 -20.41
N SER A 699 7.35 -9.78 -19.35
CA SER A 699 8.04 -8.56 -18.97
C SER A 699 9.53 -8.68 -19.31
N SER A 700 10.01 -7.91 -20.28
CA SER A 700 11.42 -7.81 -20.67
C SER A 700 12.04 -6.54 -20.10
N THR A 701 13.18 -6.62 -19.41
CA THR A 701 13.85 -5.47 -18.80
C THR A 701 15.28 -5.37 -19.27
N ILE A 702 15.71 -4.17 -19.65
CA ILE A 702 17.11 -3.79 -19.86
C ILE A 702 17.44 -2.75 -18.80
N ASN A 703 18.56 -2.92 -18.08
CA ASN A 703 19.01 -2.04 -17.02
C ASN A 703 20.50 -1.75 -17.12
N LEU A 704 20.88 -0.48 -16.95
CA LEU A 704 22.26 -0.03 -16.77
C LEU A 704 22.38 0.65 -15.41
N GLY A 705 23.29 0.17 -14.57
CA GLY A 705 23.49 0.67 -13.22
C GLY A 705 24.94 1.08 -12.95
N LEU A 706 25.11 1.99 -12.00
CA LEU A 706 26.38 2.49 -11.51
C LEU A 706 26.35 2.61 -9.99
N ASP A 707 27.29 1.90 -9.33
CA ASP A 707 27.52 2.00 -7.90
C ASP A 707 28.88 2.68 -7.64
N VAL A 708 28.88 3.75 -6.84
CA VAL A 708 30.09 4.53 -6.52
C VAL A 708 30.18 4.77 -5.02
N ASN A 709 31.34 4.46 -4.42
CA ASN A 709 31.67 4.81 -3.05
C ASN A 709 32.98 5.59 -3.03
N LEU A 710 32.99 6.74 -2.39
CA LEU A 710 34.11 7.67 -2.34
C LEU A 710 34.42 8.10 -0.91
N LEU A 711 35.61 8.70 -0.72
CA LEU A 711 36.01 9.37 0.51
C LEU A 711 35.94 8.46 1.75
N ASN A 712 36.57 7.30 1.67
CA ASN A 712 36.51 6.27 2.71
C ASN A 712 35.08 5.83 3.01
N ASN A 713 34.28 5.57 1.96
CA ASN A 713 32.89 5.19 2.01
C ASN A 713 31.93 6.21 2.67
N ARG A 714 32.37 7.48 2.85
CA ARG A 714 31.49 8.55 3.37
C ARG A 714 30.42 8.94 2.36
N LEU A 715 30.79 9.01 1.08
CA LEU A 715 29.88 9.32 -0.02
C LEU A 715 29.55 8.05 -0.78
N SER A 716 28.26 7.72 -0.88
CA SER A 716 27.73 6.63 -1.69
C SER A 716 26.78 7.15 -2.75
N PHE A 717 26.89 6.66 -3.96
CA PHE A 717 25.97 6.93 -5.06
C PHE A 717 25.55 5.61 -5.70
N VAL A 718 24.26 5.43 -5.93
CA VAL A 718 23.70 4.33 -6.72
C VAL A 718 22.72 4.93 -7.72
N GLY A 719 22.93 4.63 -8.99
CA GLY A 719 22.08 5.09 -10.08
C GLY A 719 21.73 3.96 -11.03
N ASP A 720 20.47 3.89 -11.46
CA ASP A 720 19.98 2.95 -12.46
C ASP A 720 19.12 3.68 -13.49
N ILE A 721 19.29 3.33 -14.77
CA ILE A 721 18.37 3.67 -15.86
C ILE A 721 17.86 2.38 -16.48
N TYR A 722 16.57 2.34 -16.80
CA TYR A 722 15.97 1.11 -17.28
C TYR A 722 14.87 1.34 -18.32
N GLN A 723 14.68 0.32 -19.14
CA GLN A 723 13.51 0.15 -19.99
C GLN A 723 12.89 -1.21 -19.71
N LYS A 724 11.59 -1.23 -19.45
CA LYS A 724 10.77 -2.42 -19.25
C LYS A 724 9.69 -2.46 -20.30
N GLU A 725 9.56 -3.58 -21.00
CA GLU A 725 8.48 -3.85 -21.95
C GLU A 725 7.62 -4.97 -21.41
N THR A 726 6.32 -4.73 -21.23
CA THR A 726 5.34 -5.76 -20.88
C THR A 726 4.53 -6.04 -22.14
N THR A 727 4.71 -7.22 -22.70
CA THR A 727 4.03 -7.67 -23.93
C THR A 727 2.95 -8.68 -23.62
N ASP A 728 2.03 -8.82 -24.53
CA ASP A 728 0.95 -9.81 -24.45
C ASP A 728 0.09 -9.64 -23.18
N MET A 729 -0.18 -8.40 -22.77
CA MET A 729 -1.03 -8.12 -21.61
C MET A 729 -2.46 -8.59 -21.85
N PHE A 730 -3.02 -9.20 -20.80
CA PHE A 730 -4.34 -9.81 -20.81
C PHE A 730 -5.44 -8.77 -20.63
N VAL A 731 -6.01 -8.29 -21.72
CA VAL A 731 -7.06 -7.25 -21.76
C VAL A 731 -8.20 -7.67 -22.68
N THR A 732 -9.30 -6.93 -22.58
CA THR A 732 -10.42 -7.08 -23.53
C THR A 732 -9.95 -6.84 -24.96
N GLY A 733 -10.33 -7.71 -25.88
CA GLY A 733 -10.02 -7.60 -27.31
C GLY A 733 -10.90 -6.60 -28.07
N ALA A 734 -10.92 -6.73 -29.39
CA ALA A 734 -11.77 -5.92 -30.24
C ALA A 734 -13.25 -6.18 -29.95
N GLU A 735 -14.07 -5.14 -29.97
CA GLU A 735 -15.50 -5.23 -29.83
C GLU A 735 -16.09 -6.10 -30.96
N LEU A 736 -17.02 -6.97 -30.57
CA LEU A 736 -17.75 -7.80 -31.50
C LEU A 736 -19.00 -7.06 -31.99
N PRO A 737 -19.48 -7.32 -33.21
CA PRO A 737 -20.76 -6.77 -33.66
C PRO A 737 -21.88 -7.11 -32.69
N ALA A 738 -22.71 -6.13 -32.30
CA ALA A 738 -23.81 -6.32 -31.34
C ALA A 738 -24.77 -7.47 -31.68
N VAL A 739 -24.91 -7.79 -32.99
CA VAL A 739 -25.72 -8.89 -33.49
C VAL A 739 -25.25 -10.26 -32.99
N THR A 740 -23.99 -10.41 -32.56
CA THR A 740 -23.47 -11.66 -32.04
C THR A 740 -24.02 -11.98 -30.63
N GLY A 741 -24.46 -10.97 -29.87
CA GLY A 741 -24.89 -11.10 -28.49
C GLY A 741 -23.76 -11.39 -27.47
N TYR A 742 -22.50 -11.42 -27.94
CA TYR A 742 -21.35 -11.70 -27.08
C TYR A 742 -20.57 -10.41 -26.76
N SER A 743 -20.03 -10.35 -25.55
CA SER A 743 -19.04 -9.36 -25.19
C SER A 743 -17.66 -9.71 -25.79
N ALA A 744 -16.83 -8.69 -25.98
CA ALA A 744 -15.49 -8.86 -26.52
C ALA A 744 -14.66 -9.85 -25.67
N PRO A 745 -13.95 -10.82 -26.31
CA PRO A 745 -13.15 -11.80 -25.56
C PRO A 745 -11.95 -11.15 -24.88
N TYR A 746 -11.62 -11.63 -23.72
CA TYR A 746 -10.33 -11.32 -23.08
C TYR A 746 -9.21 -12.11 -23.79
N GLY A 747 -8.02 -11.51 -23.91
CA GLY A 747 -6.87 -12.17 -24.51
C GLY A 747 -5.60 -11.34 -24.37
N ASN A 748 -4.50 -11.80 -24.95
CA ASN A 748 -3.19 -11.14 -24.94
C ASN A 748 -3.15 -10.01 -26.00
N ASN A 749 -3.81 -8.91 -25.72
CA ASN A 749 -4.21 -7.89 -26.69
C ASN A 749 -3.50 -6.53 -26.55
N ALA A 750 -2.57 -6.37 -25.61
CA ALA A 750 -1.90 -5.08 -25.40
C ALA A 750 -0.43 -5.23 -25.01
N ASP A 751 0.38 -4.22 -25.38
CA ASP A 751 1.78 -4.08 -24.97
C ASP A 751 2.01 -2.70 -24.35
N MET A 752 2.95 -2.61 -23.42
CA MET A 752 3.29 -1.38 -22.73
C MET A 752 4.81 -1.26 -22.53
N ARG A 753 5.33 -0.06 -22.73
CA ARG A 753 6.73 0.29 -22.46
C ARG A 753 6.83 1.27 -21.31
N THR A 754 7.65 0.92 -20.30
CA THR A 754 7.99 1.80 -19.18
C THR A 754 9.47 2.14 -19.23
N ARG A 755 9.81 3.43 -19.17
CA ARG A 755 11.18 3.95 -19.03
C ARG A 755 11.29 4.71 -17.73
N GLY A 756 12.42 4.55 -17.04
CA GLY A 756 12.62 5.23 -15.77
C GLY A 756 14.07 5.30 -15.35
N PHE A 757 14.28 6.06 -14.27
CA PHE A 757 15.56 6.15 -13.59
C PHE A 757 15.38 6.11 -12.08
N GLU A 758 16.41 5.70 -11.37
CA GLU A 758 16.50 5.66 -9.91
C GLU A 758 17.87 6.20 -9.50
N VAL A 759 17.91 7.09 -8.51
CA VAL A 759 19.14 7.66 -7.97
C VAL A 759 19.06 7.69 -6.45
N SER A 760 20.11 7.24 -5.79
CA SER A 760 20.31 7.38 -4.35
C SER A 760 21.69 7.97 -4.06
N LEU A 761 21.74 9.01 -3.23
CA LEU A 761 22.95 9.65 -2.77
C LEU A 761 22.99 9.58 -1.25
N GLY A 762 24.03 8.97 -0.69
CA GLY A 762 24.24 8.84 0.73
C GLY A 762 25.50 9.55 1.20
N TRP A 763 25.41 10.22 2.34
CA TRP A 763 26.54 10.77 3.06
C TRP A 763 26.51 10.30 4.50
N THR A 764 27.61 9.72 4.97
CA THR A 764 27.78 9.28 6.36
C THR A 764 29.10 9.79 6.89
N ASP A 765 29.10 10.46 8.04
CA ASP A 765 30.31 10.96 8.65
C ASP A 765 30.18 11.04 10.18
N SER A 766 31.31 11.29 10.85
CA SER A 766 31.33 11.48 12.28
C SER A 766 32.33 12.58 12.68
N PHE A 767 31.97 13.36 13.69
CA PHE A 767 32.84 14.35 14.32
C PHE A 767 32.59 14.37 15.82
N ARG A 768 33.40 15.08 16.58
CA ARG A 768 33.24 15.13 18.05
C ARG A 768 32.48 16.39 18.49
N VAL A 769 31.49 16.20 19.34
CA VAL A 769 30.78 17.24 20.08
C VAL A 769 30.98 16.98 21.58
N ALA A 770 31.51 17.96 22.31
CA ALA A 770 31.83 17.81 23.74
C ALA A 770 32.65 16.55 24.06
N ASN A 771 33.68 16.25 23.27
CA ASN A 771 34.54 15.07 23.34
C ASN A 771 33.87 13.71 23.11
N LYS A 772 32.61 13.68 22.67
CA LYS A 772 31.89 12.44 22.34
C LYS A 772 31.60 12.38 20.84
N PRO A 773 31.59 11.18 20.24
CA PRO A 773 31.32 11.06 18.79
C PRO A 773 29.87 11.46 18.48
N PHE A 774 29.71 12.32 17.47
CA PHE A 774 28.45 12.62 16.83
C PHE A 774 28.48 11.98 15.46
N ASN A 775 27.70 10.91 15.29
CA ASN A 775 27.59 10.19 14.02
C ASN A 775 26.33 10.67 13.30
N TYR A 776 26.40 10.92 12.00
CA TYR A 776 25.23 11.29 11.23
C TYR A 776 25.24 10.68 9.83
N SER A 777 24.06 10.48 9.28
CA SER A 777 23.85 9.97 7.94
C SER A 777 22.72 10.74 7.27
N VAL A 778 22.91 11.09 6.00
CA VAL A 778 21.92 11.69 5.11
C VAL A 778 21.80 10.82 3.89
N ARG A 779 20.57 10.41 3.53
CA ARG A 779 20.29 9.71 2.26
C ARG A 779 19.21 10.46 1.50
N LEU A 780 19.53 10.83 0.26
CA LEU A 780 18.62 11.42 -0.71
C LEU A 780 18.30 10.39 -1.78
N SER A 781 17.03 10.25 -2.11
CA SER A 781 16.56 9.34 -3.16
C SER A 781 15.63 10.07 -4.10
N LEU A 782 15.79 9.83 -5.41
CA LEU A 782 14.94 10.38 -6.47
C LEU A 782 14.70 9.28 -7.51
N TRP A 783 13.43 9.08 -7.90
CA TRP A 783 13.10 8.14 -8.96
C TRP A 783 11.87 8.59 -9.75
N ASP A 784 11.82 8.17 -10.99
CA ASP A 784 10.71 8.47 -11.87
C ASP A 784 10.52 7.40 -12.93
N SER A 785 9.29 7.25 -13.44
CA SER A 785 8.97 6.36 -14.54
C SER A 785 7.80 6.86 -15.36
N LYS A 786 7.84 6.56 -16.66
CA LYS A 786 6.81 6.87 -17.64
C LYS A 786 6.41 5.61 -18.39
N SER A 787 5.10 5.30 -18.41
CA SER A 787 4.54 4.13 -19.08
C SER A 787 3.67 4.56 -20.26
N ILE A 788 3.90 3.96 -21.43
CA ILE A 788 3.17 4.23 -22.67
C ILE A 788 2.66 2.90 -23.24
N ILE A 789 1.42 2.86 -23.66
CA ILE A 789 0.83 1.72 -24.38
C ILE A 789 1.38 1.71 -25.79
N THR A 790 2.06 0.63 -26.18
CA THR A 790 2.72 0.50 -27.49
C THR A 790 1.93 -0.31 -28.49
N LYS A 791 0.96 -1.09 -28.00
CA LYS A 791 0.02 -1.85 -28.82
C LYS A 791 -1.29 -2.01 -28.07
N TYR A 792 -2.41 -1.86 -28.79
CA TYR A 792 -3.74 -2.13 -28.23
C TYR A 792 -4.64 -2.63 -29.36
N THR A 793 -5.14 -3.88 -29.24
CA THR A 793 -5.85 -4.54 -30.35
C THR A 793 -7.28 -4.04 -30.53
N SER A 794 -7.90 -3.48 -29.47
CA SER A 794 -9.19 -2.81 -29.62
C SER A 794 -9.00 -1.53 -30.44
N LYS A 795 -9.62 -1.46 -31.61
CA LYS A 795 -9.57 -0.29 -32.49
C LYS A 795 -10.63 0.77 -32.16
N SER A 796 -11.29 0.65 -31.00
CA SER A 796 -12.28 1.65 -30.60
C SER A 796 -11.63 3.02 -30.37
N ASN A 797 -10.35 3.08 -29.99
CA ASN A 797 -9.61 4.30 -29.67
C ASN A 797 -10.36 5.24 -28.72
N THR A 798 -11.24 4.68 -27.89
CA THR A 798 -12.06 5.42 -26.94
C THR A 798 -11.20 6.11 -25.90
N LEU A 799 -11.52 7.36 -25.59
CA LEU A 799 -10.81 8.14 -24.59
C LEU A 799 -11.24 7.73 -23.17
N PRO A 800 -10.32 7.79 -22.18
CA PRO A 800 -10.67 7.53 -20.81
C PRO A 800 -11.60 8.63 -20.25
N THR A 801 -12.54 8.23 -19.41
CA THR A 801 -13.42 9.13 -18.67
C THR A 801 -13.19 8.98 -17.16
N LEU A 802 -13.87 9.77 -16.34
CA LEU A 802 -13.82 9.65 -14.87
C LEU A 802 -14.33 8.29 -14.36
N TYR A 803 -15.19 7.62 -15.12
CA TYR A 803 -15.87 6.39 -14.71
C TYR A 803 -15.48 5.16 -15.52
N ALA A 804 -14.77 5.35 -16.64
CA ALA A 804 -14.38 4.27 -17.53
C ALA A 804 -12.90 4.36 -17.91
N ASN A 805 -12.16 3.31 -17.55
CA ASN A 805 -10.82 3.13 -18.07
C ASN A 805 -10.92 2.70 -19.54
N ALA A 806 -10.40 3.50 -20.42
CA ALA A 806 -10.21 3.19 -21.82
C ALA A 806 -8.75 3.36 -22.20
N TYR A 807 -8.29 2.61 -23.18
CA TYR A 807 -6.89 2.60 -23.60
C TYR A 807 -6.79 2.68 -25.12
N TYR A 808 -5.72 3.30 -25.61
CA TYR A 808 -5.40 3.37 -27.02
C TYR A 808 -3.88 3.31 -27.24
N GLU A 809 -3.45 2.98 -28.43
CA GLU A 809 -2.05 2.92 -28.80
C GLU A 809 -1.42 4.33 -28.77
N GLY A 810 -0.27 4.47 -28.11
CA GLY A 810 0.40 5.75 -27.87
C GLY A 810 -0.03 6.48 -26.60
N MET A 811 -1.02 5.99 -25.86
CA MET A 811 -1.49 6.58 -24.60
C MET A 811 -0.40 6.52 -23.51
N GLU A 812 -0.13 7.66 -22.87
CA GLU A 812 0.59 7.69 -21.61
C GLU A 812 -0.38 7.32 -20.48
N LEU A 813 -0.01 6.36 -19.63
CA LEU A 813 -0.88 5.97 -18.52
C LEU A 813 -1.13 7.14 -17.56
N GLY A 814 -2.40 7.28 -17.17
CA GLY A 814 -2.85 8.33 -16.27
C GLY A 814 -3.27 9.62 -16.96
N GLU A 815 -3.32 9.68 -18.29
CA GLU A 815 -3.84 10.84 -19.01
C GLU A 815 -5.23 11.22 -18.54
N ILE A 816 -5.44 12.52 -18.32
CA ILE A 816 -6.74 13.12 -18.03
C ILE A 816 -7.15 13.94 -19.25
N TRP A 817 -8.23 13.53 -19.89
CA TRP A 817 -8.83 14.27 -20.99
C TRP A 817 -9.99 15.11 -20.46
N GLY A 818 -10.13 16.31 -20.98
CA GLY A 818 -11.19 17.23 -20.55
C GLY A 818 -11.27 18.50 -21.36
N TYR A 819 -12.31 19.28 -21.08
CA TYR A 819 -12.56 20.57 -21.73
C TYR A 819 -11.65 21.66 -21.20
N HIS A 820 -11.28 22.57 -22.06
CA HIS A 820 -10.51 23.78 -21.71
C HIS A 820 -11.47 24.91 -21.34
N VAL A 821 -11.34 25.44 -20.11
CA VAL A 821 -12.10 26.59 -19.64
C VAL A 821 -11.32 27.86 -19.95
N VAL A 822 -11.93 28.79 -20.68
CA VAL A 822 -11.33 30.09 -21.03
C VAL A 822 -11.66 31.18 -20.04
N GLY A 823 -12.73 31.05 -19.26
CA GLY A 823 -13.13 32.01 -18.24
C GLY A 823 -14.49 31.72 -17.65
N LEU A 824 -15.08 32.73 -17.04
CA LEU A 824 -16.48 32.77 -16.62
C LEU A 824 -17.24 33.74 -17.53
N PHE A 825 -18.51 33.48 -17.78
CA PHE A 825 -19.33 34.43 -18.49
C PHE A 825 -19.49 35.72 -17.68
N ALA A 826 -19.30 36.86 -18.28
CA ALA A 826 -19.43 38.17 -17.63
C ALA A 826 -20.88 38.61 -17.45
N THR A 827 -21.76 38.31 -18.41
CA THR A 827 -23.17 38.67 -18.38
C THR A 827 -24.07 37.53 -18.80
N ASP A 828 -25.35 37.63 -18.49
CA ASP A 828 -26.35 36.65 -18.93
C ASP A 828 -26.54 36.63 -20.45
N GLU A 829 -26.44 37.78 -21.11
CA GLU A 829 -26.54 37.90 -22.55
C GLU A 829 -25.35 37.15 -23.22
N GLU A 830 -24.13 37.37 -22.73
CA GLU A 830 -22.95 36.62 -23.22
C GLU A 830 -23.13 35.12 -23.04
N ALA A 831 -23.58 34.71 -21.85
CA ALA A 831 -23.79 33.31 -21.51
C ALA A 831 -24.85 32.65 -22.43
N GLN A 832 -25.95 33.33 -22.69
CA GLN A 832 -27.04 32.85 -23.56
C GLN A 832 -26.58 32.78 -25.01
N GLU A 833 -25.90 33.81 -25.51
CA GLU A 833 -25.42 33.83 -26.88
C GLU A 833 -24.42 32.71 -27.15
N TRP A 834 -23.40 32.55 -26.29
CA TRP A 834 -22.42 31.51 -26.40
C TRP A 834 -22.95 30.13 -26.03
N GLY A 835 -23.71 30.03 -24.93
CA GLY A 835 -24.23 28.77 -24.40
C GLY A 835 -25.17 28.05 -25.36
N LEU A 836 -26.09 28.82 -26.01
CA LEU A 836 -27.01 28.25 -27.00
C LEU A 836 -26.31 27.78 -28.28
N LYS A 837 -25.25 28.46 -28.72
CA LYS A 837 -24.52 28.13 -29.92
C LYS A 837 -23.50 27.02 -29.69
N ALA A 838 -22.79 27.02 -28.57
CA ALA A 838 -21.60 26.21 -28.37
C ALA A 838 -21.73 25.12 -27.31
N GLN A 839 -22.45 25.32 -26.18
CA GLN A 839 -22.37 24.43 -25.02
C GLN A 839 -23.66 23.67 -24.67
N GLU A 840 -24.77 23.99 -25.34
CA GLU A 840 -26.11 23.59 -24.87
C GLU A 840 -26.30 22.08 -24.72
N LYS A 841 -25.80 21.31 -25.67
CA LYS A 841 -26.10 19.87 -25.77
C LYS A 841 -25.23 18.96 -24.91
N THR A 842 -24.05 19.43 -24.56
CA THR A 842 -22.99 18.55 -23.98
C THR A 842 -23.10 18.39 -22.47
N PHE A 843 -23.61 19.40 -21.76
CA PHE A 843 -23.47 19.45 -20.29
C PHE A 843 -24.78 19.23 -19.53
N TRP A 844 -25.94 19.30 -20.21
CA TRP A 844 -27.23 19.27 -19.53
C TRP A 844 -28.21 18.29 -20.18
N SER A 845 -28.70 17.37 -19.39
CA SER A 845 -29.87 16.54 -19.74
C SER A 845 -31.10 17.10 -19.02
N GLY A 846 -32.09 17.64 -19.73
CA GLY A 846 -33.31 18.15 -19.13
C GLY A 846 -33.81 19.42 -19.83
N ASP A 847 -34.95 19.90 -19.42
CA ASP A 847 -35.67 20.98 -20.12
C ASP A 847 -35.17 22.42 -19.78
N ASN A 848 -34.32 22.56 -18.76
CA ASN A 848 -33.79 23.83 -18.25
C ASN A 848 -32.28 24.00 -18.56
N LYS A 849 -31.96 24.36 -19.77
CA LYS A 849 -30.61 24.52 -20.30
C LYS A 849 -30.22 25.99 -20.45
N SER A 850 -30.18 26.76 -19.38
CA SER A 850 -29.70 28.12 -19.45
C SER A 850 -28.31 28.29 -18.84
N TRP A 851 -27.45 28.97 -19.58
CA TRP A 851 -26.18 29.48 -19.08
C TRP A 851 -26.38 30.92 -18.62
N ASN A 852 -25.68 31.29 -17.55
CA ASN A 852 -25.81 32.60 -16.94
C ASN A 852 -24.43 33.18 -16.59
N ALA A 853 -24.38 34.44 -16.25
CA ALA A 853 -23.19 35.11 -15.73
C ALA A 853 -22.56 34.28 -14.58
N GLY A 854 -21.24 34.17 -14.57
CA GLY A 854 -20.52 33.38 -13.59
C GLY A 854 -20.45 31.87 -13.86
N ASP A 855 -21.15 31.32 -14.85
CA ASP A 855 -20.95 29.95 -15.29
C ASP A 855 -19.64 29.80 -16.09
N LEU A 856 -19.13 28.55 -16.19
CA LEU A 856 -17.90 28.23 -16.91
C LEU A 856 -18.07 28.41 -18.42
N LYS A 857 -17.15 29.12 -19.07
CA LYS A 857 -17.05 29.27 -20.51
C LYS A 857 -16.02 28.33 -21.07
N PHE A 858 -16.42 27.39 -21.92
CA PHE A 858 -15.53 26.39 -22.54
C PHE A 858 -15.07 26.87 -23.92
N ALA A 859 -13.87 26.44 -24.32
CA ALA A 859 -13.34 26.72 -25.64
C ALA A 859 -13.91 25.75 -26.69
N ASP A 860 -14.32 26.29 -27.81
CA ASP A 860 -14.54 25.57 -29.07
C ASP A 860 -13.15 25.48 -29.73
N LEU A 861 -12.50 24.34 -29.66
CA LEU A 861 -11.11 24.14 -30.06
C LEU A 861 -10.97 23.50 -31.46
N ASP A 862 -12.03 22.95 -32.00
CA ASP A 862 -12.10 22.41 -33.34
C ASP A 862 -12.84 23.33 -34.34
N GLU A 863 -13.30 24.50 -33.83
CA GLU A 863 -14.01 25.54 -34.57
C GLU A 863 -15.32 25.05 -35.22
N SER A 864 -15.92 24.02 -34.64
CA SER A 864 -17.19 23.45 -35.15
C SER A 864 -18.41 24.32 -34.84
N GLY A 865 -18.27 25.27 -33.94
CA GLY A 865 -19.36 26.07 -33.37
C GLY A 865 -20.18 25.38 -32.31
N VAL A 866 -19.74 24.19 -31.86
CA VAL A 866 -20.36 23.40 -30.80
C VAL A 866 -19.27 22.85 -29.88
N VAL A 867 -19.37 23.09 -28.57
CA VAL A 867 -18.45 22.46 -27.61
C VAL A 867 -18.94 21.06 -27.28
N ASP A 868 -18.23 20.05 -27.75
CA ASP A 868 -18.60 18.66 -27.54
C ASP A 868 -17.37 17.72 -27.41
N ASN A 869 -17.62 16.44 -27.21
CA ASN A 869 -16.60 15.42 -27.13
C ASN A 869 -16.47 14.58 -28.40
N GLY A 870 -17.07 15.02 -29.50
CA GLY A 870 -17.16 14.23 -30.71
C GLY A 870 -17.74 12.84 -30.42
N SER A 871 -17.15 11.81 -31.00
CA SER A 871 -17.49 10.42 -30.69
C SER A 871 -16.73 9.87 -29.45
N ASN A 872 -16.05 10.72 -28.69
CA ASN A 872 -15.18 10.37 -27.56
C ASN A 872 -14.05 9.40 -27.92
N ARG A 873 -13.45 9.60 -29.10
CA ARG A 873 -12.37 8.79 -29.64
C ARG A 873 -11.15 9.65 -29.94
N LEU A 874 -9.97 9.02 -30.00
CA LEU A 874 -8.72 9.71 -30.30
C LEU A 874 -8.72 10.44 -31.65
N ASP A 875 -9.39 9.88 -32.64
CA ASP A 875 -9.52 10.40 -33.99
C ASP A 875 -10.71 11.36 -34.17
N ASP A 876 -11.60 11.40 -33.17
CA ASP A 876 -12.75 12.30 -33.14
C ASP A 876 -13.09 12.62 -31.68
N HIS A 877 -12.35 13.55 -31.12
CA HIS A 877 -12.42 13.93 -29.71
C HIS A 877 -13.06 15.30 -29.47
N GLY A 878 -13.58 15.95 -30.53
CA GLY A 878 -14.14 17.27 -30.42
C GLY A 878 -13.22 18.25 -29.71
N ASP A 879 -13.73 18.93 -28.70
CA ASP A 879 -13.00 19.92 -27.90
C ASP A 879 -12.17 19.34 -26.75
N LEU A 880 -12.17 18.03 -26.57
CA LEU A 880 -11.37 17.43 -25.54
C LEU A 880 -9.88 17.59 -25.82
N ARG A 881 -9.12 17.88 -24.76
CA ARG A 881 -7.65 17.93 -24.79
C ARG A 881 -7.08 17.23 -23.56
N LYS A 882 -5.80 16.85 -23.63
CA LYS A 882 -5.06 16.34 -22.46
C LYS A 882 -4.84 17.50 -21.48
N ILE A 883 -5.57 17.51 -20.38
CA ILE A 883 -5.52 18.57 -19.37
C ILE A 883 -4.60 18.23 -18.18
N GLY A 884 -4.22 16.98 -18.04
CA GLY A 884 -3.34 16.53 -16.96
C GLY A 884 -2.92 15.09 -17.07
N ASN A 885 -2.15 14.63 -16.05
CA ASN A 885 -1.79 13.23 -15.88
C ASN A 885 -1.81 12.85 -14.39
N SER A 886 -2.57 11.83 -14.04
CA SER A 886 -2.77 11.35 -12.68
C SER A 886 -1.62 10.46 -12.16
N SER A 887 -0.72 10.01 -13.03
CA SER A 887 0.45 9.22 -12.63
C SER A 887 1.43 10.10 -11.86
N PRO A 888 1.82 9.69 -10.64
CA PRO A 888 2.78 10.45 -9.85
C PRO A 888 4.17 10.38 -10.50
N ARG A 889 4.85 11.52 -10.55
CA ARG A 889 6.16 11.70 -11.17
C ARG A 889 7.15 12.31 -10.18
N TYR A 890 8.44 12.01 -10.34
CA TYR A 890 9.52 12.54 -9.51
C TYR A 890 9.29 12.26 -8.02
N HIS A 891 9.25 10.99 -7.67
CA HIS A 891 9.20 10.57 -6.27
C HIS A 891 10.54 10.86 -5.61
N TYR A 892 10.52 11.38 -4.39
CA TYR A 892 11.73 11.64 -3.64
C TYR A 892 11.61 11.21 -2.18
N GLY A 893 12.75 10.89 -1.58
CA GLY A 893 12.88 10.57 -0.16
C GLY A 893 14.12 11.23 0.42
N ILE A 894 14.00 11.76 1.63
CA ILE A 894 15.11 12.36 2.39
C ILE A 894 15.12 11.69 3.76
N ASN A 895 16.21 10.98 4.06
CA ASN A 895 16.44 10.36 5.36
C ASN A 895 17.60 11.08 6.05
N PHE A 896 17.40 11.51 7.26
CA PHE A 896 18.43 12.00 8.15
C PHE A 896 18.42 11.20 9.44
N SER A 897 19.58 10.74 9.88
CA SER A 897 19.76 10.11 11.19
C SER A 897 21.02 10.64 11.86
N ALA A 898 20.97 10.76 13.16
CA ALA A 898 22.11 11.16 13.98
C ALA A 898 22.09 10.43 15.33
N ASN A 899 23.28 10.11 15.82
CA ASN A 899 23.48 9.50 17.15
C ASN A 899 24.53 10.29 17.91
N TRP A 900 24.22 10.64 19.16
CA TRP A 900 25.15 11.34 20.05
C TRP A 900 24.90 10.97 21.49
N ASN A 901 25.90 10.40 22.15
CA ASN A 901 25.90 10.15 23.60
C ASN A 901 24.64 9.42 24.12
N GLY A 902 24.16 8.43 23.38
CA GLY A 902 22.96 7.65 23.73
C GLY A 902 21.64 8.32 23.34
N ILE A 903 21.69 9.45 22.61
CA ILE A 903 20.51 10.08 22.01
C ILE A 903 20.51 9.75 20.54
N ASP A 904 19.43 9.14 20.04
CA ASP A 904 19.19 8.84 18.64
C ASP A 904 18.14 9.79 18.08
N PHE A 905 18.43 10.38 16.92
CA PHE A 905 17.52 11.25 16.20
C PHE A 905 17.37 10.75 14.76
N ALA A 906 16.14 10.58 14.30
CA ALA A 906 15.85 10.22 12.92
C ALA A 906 14.68 11.03 12.39
N VAL A 907 14.81 11.53 11.15
CA VAL A 907 13.77 12.25 10.44
C VAL A 907 13.70 11.73 9.00
N PHE A 908 12.49 11.59 8.51
CA PHE A 908 12.23 11.11 7.17
C PHE A 908 11.17 11.96 6.48
N PHE A 909 11.47 12.40 5.25
CA PHE A 909 10.54 13.05 4.35
C PHE A 909 10.39 12.26 3.07
N GLN A 910 9.17 12.21 2.54
CA GLN A 910 8.91 11.68 1.21
C GLN A 910 7.92 12.58 0.48
N GLY A 911 7.99 12.57 -0.84
CA GLY A 911 7.06 13.34 -1.64
C GLY A 911 7.02 12.94 -3.10
N VAL A 912 6.12 13.60 -3.82
CA VAL A 912 5.91 13.47 -5.26
C VAL A 912 6.04 14.86 -5.85
N GLY A 913 6.90 15.04 -6.86
CA GLY A 913 7.17 16.35 -7.45
C GLY A 913 6.06 16.84 -8.37
N LYS A 914 5.36 15.92 -9.05
CA LYS A 914 4.24 16.26 -9.95
C LYS A 914 3.20 15.16 -9.95
N ARG A 915 1.95 15.55 -9.78
CA ARG A 915 0.77 14.72 -10.00
C ARG A 915 -0.43 15.62 -10.24
N ASP A 916 -1.20 15.35 -11.28
CA ASP A 916 -2.48 15.99 -11.47
C ASP A 916 -3.57 15.09 -10.87
N TRP A 917 -4.54 15.70 -10.23
CA TRP A 917 -5.66 14.99 -9.65
C TRP A 917 -6.95 15.71 -10.04
N TYR A 918 -7.91 14.94 -10.53
CA TYR A 918 -9.25 15.42 -10.78
C TYR A 918 -10.21 14.68 -9.83
N PRO A 919 -10.95 15.40 -8.98
CA PRO A 919 -11.91 14.79 -8.07
C PRO A 919 -13.08 14.20 -8.84
N ALA A 920 -13.47 12.96 -8.50
CA ALA A 920 -14.67 12.34 -9.05
C ALA A 920 -15.91 13.17 -8.70
N GLY A 921 -16.96 13.11 -9.54
CA GLY A 921 -18.18 13.89 -9.37
C GLY A 921 -18.86 13.72 -8.01
N GLU A 922 -18.77 12.54 -7.39
CA GLU A 922 -19.30 12.28 -6.04
C GLU A 922 -18.31 12.59 -4.89
N SER A 923 -17.26 13.37 -5.14
CA SER A 923 -16.33 13.80 -4.08
C SER A 923 -16.91 15.04 -3.35
N GLY A 924 -17.83 14.82 -2.43
CA GLY A 924 -18.48 15.90 -1.67
C GLY A 924 -17.51 16.76 -0.84
N LEU A 925 -16.35 16.21 -0.44
CA LEU A 925 -15.27 16.97 0.22
C LEU A 925 -14.61 18.02 -0.68
N PHE A 926 -14.71 17.86 -1.99
CA PHE A 926 -14.15 18.81 -2.94
C PHE A 926 -15.23 19.66 -3.60
N TRP A 927 -16.31 19.01 -4.05
CA TRP A 927 -17.35 19.68 -4.82
C TRP A 927 -18.39 20.36 -3.92
N GLY A 928 -18.70 19.78 -2.74
CA GLY A 928 -19.73 20.30 -1.87
C GLY A 928 -21.08 20.43 -2.60
N GLN A 929 -21.66 21.63 -2.52
CA GLN A 929 -22.95 21.94 -3.15
C GLN A 929 -22.91 22.08 -4.68
N TYR A 930 -21.70 22.11 -5.31
CA TYR A 930 -21.55 21.94 -6.76
C TYR A 930 -21.86 20.52 -7.25
N ASP A 931 -21.69 19.49 -6.41
CA ASP A 931 -22.15 18.13 -6.73
C ASP A 931 -23.65 17.99 -6.51
N ARG A 932 -24.08 18.31 -5.29
CA ARG A 932 -25.50 18.21 -4.88
C ARG A 932 -25.90 19.46 -4.07
N PRO A 933 -26.97 20.15 -4.42
CA PRO A 933 -27.38 21.33 -3.70
C PRO A 933 -27.48 21.16 -2.18
N TYR A 934 -27.95 19.99 -1.74
CA TYR A 934 -28.07 19.61 -0.33
C TYR A 934 -26.79 18.99 0.27
N GLY A 935 -25.66 18.97 -0.46
CA GLY A 935 -24.36 18.55 0.06
C GLY A 935 -23.77 19.51 1.07
N TYR A 936 -22.57 19.22 1.52
CA TYR A 936 -21.84 20.12 2.40
C TYR A 936 -21.54 21.46 1.73
N SER A 937 -21.73 22.54 2.45
CA SER A 937 -21.18 23.85 2.08
C SER A 937 -19.72 23.95 2.57
N LEU A 938 -18.84 24.42 1.70
CA LEU A 938 -17.39 24.46 1.96
C LEU A 938 -16.93 25.91 2.07
N PRO A 939 -16.53 26.39 3.27
CA PRO A 939 -16.14 27.78 3.51
C PRO A 939 -15.04 28.29 2.58
N TRP A 940 -14.08 27.42 2.20
CA TRP A 940 -12.98 27.79 1.30
C TRP A 940 -13.43 28.02 -0.16
N GLN A 941 -14.53 27.40 -0.61
CA GLN A 941 -15.17 27.70 -1.90
C GLN A 941 -15.98 29.01 -1.80
N ASN A 942 -16.68 29.19 -0.70
CA ASN A 942 -17.50 30.36 -0.49
C ASN A 942 -16.68 31.67 -0.43
N ALA A 943 -15.43 31.57 0.07
CA ALA A 943 -14.55 32.74 0.24
C ALA A 943 -14.07 33.37 -1.09
N ASP A 944 -14.09 32.63 -2.20
CA ASP A 944 -13.64 33.12 -3.52
C ASP A 944 -14.56 32.61 -4.65
N ARG A 945 -15.85 32.77 -4.44
CA ARG A 945 -16.90 32.36 -5.38
C ARG A 945 -17.41 33.54 -6.16
N TRP A 946 -17.75 33.32 -7.43
CA TRP A 946 -18.36 34.35 -8.28
C TRP A 946 -19.67 34.87 -7.70
N SER A 947 -19.80 36.17 -7.70
CA SER A 947 -21.01 36.96 -7.48
C SER A 947 -20.88 38.24 -8.29
N GLU A 948 -21.94 39.01 -8.39
CA GLU A 948 -21.94 40.32 -9.05
C GLU A 948 -20.89 41.27 -8.43
N ASP A 949 -20.67 41.15 -7.11
CA ASP A 949 -19.66 41.91 -6.36
C ASP A 949 -18.24 41.33 -6.51
N ASN A 950 -18.10 40.08 -6.96
CA ASN A 950 -16.81 39.39 -7.15
C ASN A 950 -16.75 38.69 -8.52
N PRO A 951 -16.76 39.45 -9.64
CA PRO A 951 -16.80 38.85 -11.00
C PRO A 951 -15.49 38.14 -11.40
N ASN A 952 -14.37 38.39 -10.71
CA ASN A 952 -13.06 37.76 -10.98
C ASN A 952 -12.75 36.60 -10.06
N ALA A 953 -13.74 36.02 -9.42
CA ALA A 953 -13.55 34.90 -8.50
C ALA A 953 -12.93 33.69 -9.16
N TYR A 954 -12.27 32.87 -8.35
CA TYR A 954 -11.68 31.61 -8.80
C TYR A 954 -12.75 30.53 -9.06
N TRP A 955 -13.78 30.44 -8.16
CA TRP A 955 -14.88 29.50 -8.29
C TRP A 955 -16.02 30.12 -9.12
N PRO A 956 -16.65 29.33 -10.01
CA PRO A 956 -17.82 29.81 -10.73
C PRO A 956 -18.96 30.12 -9.77
N ARG A 957 -20.05 30.69 -10.27
CA ARG A 957 -21.28 30.84 -9.49
C ARG A 957 -21.73 29.49 -8.93
N LEU A 958 -22.35 29.52 -7.77
CA LEU A 958 -22.81 28.27 -7.15
C LEU A 958 -24.03 27.74 -7.90
N ARG A 959 -23.84 26.56 -8.48
CA ARG A 959 -24.85 25.84 -9.25
C ARG A 959 -24.73 24.36 -8.95
N GLY A 960 -25.78 23.75 -8.42
CA GLY A 960 -25.81 22.32 -8.14
C GLY A 960 -25.65 21.49 -9.41
N SER A 961 -25.13 20.26 -9.27
CA SER A 961 -24.85 19.32 -10.35
C SER A 961 -23.82 19.78 -11.40
N LEU A 962 -23.05 20.84 -11.12
CA LEU A 962 -21.92 21.27 -11.96
C LEU A 962 -20.79 20.24 -11.98
N ALA A 963 -20.65 19.47 -10.91
CA ALA A 963 -19.63 18.42 -10.76
C ALA A 963 -19.99 17.08 -11.43
N ARG A 964 -21.16 16.97 -12.02
CA ARG A 964 -21.65 15.74 -12.66
C ARG A 964 -21.23 15.50 -14.12
N PRO A 965 -20.58 16.43 -14.86
CA PRO A 965 -20.04 16.07 -16.16
C PRO A 965 -19.13 14.85 -16.00
N THR A 966 -19.32 13.83 -16.80
CA THR A 966 -18.46 12.65 -16.86
C THR A 966 -17.06 12.95 -17.38
N ILE A 967 -16.85 14.17 -17.87
CA ILE A 967 -15.64 14.64 -18.53
C ILE A 967 -15.01 15.76 -17.70
N PRO A 968 -13.72 15.66 -17.36
CA PRO A 968 -12.96 16.69 -16.64
C PRO A 968 -12.90 18.05 -17.37
N THR A 969 -12.65 19.12 -16.61
CA THR A 969 -12.44 20.47 -17.17
C THR A 969 -11.21 21.14 -16.54
N THR A 970 -10.58 22.10 -17.24
CA THR A 970 -9.40 22.82 -16.72
C THR A 970 -9.71 23.79 -15.58
N ALA A 971 -10.97 24.20 -15.40
CA ALA A 971 -11.37 25.08 -14.30
C ALA A 971 -11.04 24.49 -12.93
N THR A 972 -11.08 23.18 -12.81
CA THR A 972 -10.81 22.45 -11.57
C THR A 972 -9.37 21.94 -11.48
N CYS A 973 -8.63 21.96 -12.60
CA CYS A 973 -7.22 21.61 -12.67
C CYS A 973 -6.26 22.77 -12.47
N ARG A 974 -6.74 24.01 -12.24
CA ARG A 974 -5.85 25.16 -12.01
C ARG A 974 -5.02 24.96 -10.74
N LYS A 975 -3.72 25.05 -10.94
CA LYS A 975 -2.63 24.87 -9.98
C LYS A 975 -2.90 25.54 -8.62
N ARG A 976 -3.41 24.79 -7.66
CA ARG A 976 -3.04 24.91 -6.25
C ARG A 976 -2.62 23.54 -5.73
N ALA A 977 -1.48 23.06 -6.23
CA ALA A 977 -0.74 21.97 -5.63
C ALA A 977 0.12 22.48 -4.44
N THR A 978 -0.42 23.39 -3.62
CA THR A 978 0.28 23.89 -2.45
C THR A 978 -0.72 24.18 -1.35
N ALA A 979 -1.32 23.14 -0.79
CA ALA A 979 -1.82 23.06 0.58
C ALA A 979 -2.70 21.81 0.74
N ALA A 980 -2.09 20.65 0.84
CA ALA A 980 -2.66 19.48 1.49
C ALA A 980 -1.55 18.82 2.34
#